data_3c8bfbc9813f733dcbf4603ec61aa1c6
#
_entry.id   3c8bfbc9813f733dcbf4603ec61aa1c6
#
_cell.length_a   1.000
_cell.length_b   1.000
_cell.length_c   1.000
_cell.angle_alpha   90.00
_cell.angle_beta   90.00
_cell.angle_gamma   90.00
#
_symmetry.space_group_name_H-M   'P 1'
#
loop_
_entity.id
_entity.type
_entity.pdbx_description
1 polymer ?
#
loop_
_entity_poly.entity_id
_entity_poly.type
_entity_poly.pdbx_seq_one_letter_code
_entity_poly.pdbx_strand_id
1 'polypeptide(L)'
;MQQIQLYIQGNRVDMFKDESVVITDTIKDVKDISKVFTEYSQTFEVPATKINNKVFKHYYNDGIQNGFDARIRAAANIELNSLPFRDGFIKLEGVDLIDNKAHTYRITFFGNTVSLKDLLGDDLLSSLGTVPAGKTNILQELSKKANGTALLYNSADIEDYLTTTQNRTIGGDFYSAPVQVPLITHSQRLFYDSSEDIFNNGNVHYNAVTSSASKHGVKFNELKYALKLSVLIKAIEEKYGLSFSSDFLKGGDTSFSGLYMWLHRKKGAVENLSGVNEAQLDGFTNGSSTAPSSSMNDNSLSLPLYSPPVIGNSTSVRFESNTSSLSSYKISIRKDGIEVSNSGSITSGTLFITSIPVAELNSTSQYTAYIESDSNITFQLLRFVVSQIVQPNILNPPLTFTRIYSSSNLGYANEFIFNITQQIPKMKVIDFLTSIFKMFNLVAYVEDSTMVVKTLDDFYTTQSSNAPYDITKYVDVKSSQIDSALPFREVNFAYKGLKTFLSDRHDKLFNEEWGTEEYNGEQSAILSDGIFKIQVPFEHMKFERLLDVDNPSPPTNIQCGYCVDDNQQSYIGMPVVFYMAEQSLASGSEISFVDIVGTVGGNDNQAIARKPLTNYFLPTNSYLKFNVRYSINFSSETDEFSLLNSPESLFKNYYKNYISGVFAESNRLTTINAYLPLSILLKYTLSDRFIISGKSYKINSIETDFGSGKSSIELLNDIILPSEPPQVVNLIAAENGDNLTAENGNFLQTQ
;
A
#
# COMPACT_ATOMS: atom_id res chain seq x y z
N MET A 1 3.20 -43.84 27.56
CA MET A 1 3.92 -42.56 27.41
C MET A 1 4.51 -42.52 26.03
N GLN A 2 4.28 -41.46 25.31
CA GLN A 2 4.91 -41.21 24.03
C GLN A 2 6.33 -40.72 24.32
N GLN A 3 7.33 -41.19 23.58
CA GLN A 3 8.70 -40.72 23.75
C GLN A 3 8.91 -39.46 22.90
N ILE A 4 9.04 -38.32 23.57
CA ILE A 4 9.38 -37.05 22.90
C ILE A 4 10.88 -36.98 22.73
N GLN A 5 11.30 -36.54 21.55
CA GLN A 5 12.71 -36.26 21.23
C GLN A 5 12.79 -34.86 20.64
N LEU A 6 13.61 -34.01 21.27
CA LEU A 6 13.87 -32.66 20.78
C LEU A 6 15.27 -32.62 20.17
N TYR A 7 15.37 -32.04 18.98
CA TYR A 7 16.64 -31.75 18.34
C TYR A 7 16.80 -30.25 18.14
N ILE A 8 17.95 -29.72 18.49
CA ILE A 8 18.31 -28.30 18.28
C ILE A 8 19.53 -28.27 17.37
N GLN A 9 19.40 -27.63 16.21
CA GLN A 9 20.46 -27.60 15.18
C GLN A 9 21.00 -29.02 14.86
N GLY A 10 20.09 -30.00 14.79
CA GLY A 10 20.42 -31.40 14.52
C GLY A 10 21.00 -32.16 15.73
N ASN A 11 21.20 -31.54 16.86
CA ASN A 11 21.70 -32.21 18.06
C ASN A 11 20.54 -32.59 18.98
N ARG A 12 20.48 -33.86 19.37
CA ARG A 12 19.49 -34.35 20.31
C ARG A 12 19.71 -33.73 21.68
N VAL A 13 18.58 -33.32 22.32
CA VAL A 13 18.54 -32.74 23.66
C VAL A 13 18.00 -33.76 24.65
N ASP A 14 18.65 -33.89 25.79
CA ASP A 14 18.12 -34.69 26.89
C ASP A 14 16.95 -34.01 27.54
N MET A 15 15.83 -34.72 27.76
CA MET A 15 14.60 -34.27 28.40
C MET A 15 14.50 -34.85 29.79
N PHE A 16 13.77 -34.18 30.69
CA PHE A 16 13.34 -34.81 31.92
C PHE A 16 12.34 -35.94 31.62
N LYS A 17 12.34 -36.98 32.41
CA LYS A 17 11.41 -38.11 32.21
C LYS A 17 9.94 -37.72 32.43
N ASP A 18 9.73 -36.73 33.27
CA ASP A 18 8.40 -36.29 33.72
C ASP A 18 8.04 -34.91 33.10
N GLU A 19 8.83 -34.40 32.15
CA GLU A 19 8.57 -33.11 31.53
C GLU A 19 7.33 -33.18 30.69
N SER A 20 6.41 -32.23 30.96
CA SER A 20 5.20 -32.04 30.21
C SER A 20 5.49 -31.08 29.05
N VAL A 21 5.55 -31.59 27.83
CA VAL A 21 5.60 -30.76 26.62
C VAL A 21 4.20 -30.63 26.09
N VAL A 22 3.62 -29.45 26.28
CA VAL A 22 2.27 -29.13 25.79
C VAL A 22 2.39 -28.38 24.45
N ILE A 23 1.70 -28.84 23.43
CA ILE A 23 1.66 -28.23 22.13
C ILE A 23 0.24 -27.83 21.78
N THR A 24 0.04 -26.55 21.42
CA THR A 24 -1.27 -26.01 21.01
C THR A 24 -1.26 -25.73 19.52
N ASP A 25 -2.11 -26.40 18.78
CA ASP A 25 -2.37 -26.13 17.37
C ASP A 25 -3.71 -25.39 17.23
N THR A 26 -3.70 -24.21 16.63
CA THR A 26 -4.90 -23.46 16.31
C THR A 26 -4.73 -22.71 15.00
N ILE A 27 -5.77 -22.62 14.18
CA ILE A 27 -5.73 -21.87 12.91
C ILE A 27 -6.35 -20.49 13.09
N LYS A 28 -7.50 -20.44 13.77
CA LYS A 28 -8.21 -19.20 14.04
C LYS A 28 -8.97 -19.37 15.35
N ASP A 29 -8.79 -18.41 16.25
CA ASP A 29 -9.50 -18.43 17.51
C ASP A 29 -10.91 -17.87 17.31
N VAL A 30 -11.93 -18.65 17.62
CA VAL A 30 -13.33 -18.21 17.56
C VAL A 30 -13.60 -17.03 18.49
N LYS A 31 -12.88 -16.96 19.60
CA LYS A 31 -13.00 -15.86 20.58
C LYS A 31 -12.24 -14.60 20.15
N ASP A 32 -11.34 -14.73 19.18
CA ASP A 32 -10.58 -13.62 18.59
C ASP A 32 -10.42 -13.80 17.08
N ILE A 33 -11.50 -13.56 16.37
CA ILE A 33 -11.55 -13.67 14.91
C ILE A 33 -10.64 -12.67 14.18
N SER A 34 -10.03 -11.74 14.89
CA SER A 34 -9.02 -10.82 14.35
C SER A 34 -7.61 -11.40 14.32
N LYS A 35 -7.36 -12.51 14.99
CA LYS A 35 -6.09 -13.23 14.89
C LYS A 35 -5.91 -13.79 13.50
N VAL A 36 -4.76 -13.48 12.92
CA VAL A 36 -4.46 -13.77 11.53
C VAL A 36 -3.45 -14.90 11.39
N PHE A 37 -2.52 -14.96 12.32
CA PHE A 37 -1.48 -15.98 12.35
C PHE A 37 -1.65 -16.87 13.56
N THR A 38 -1.50 -18.17 13.33
CA THR A 38 -1.48 -19.15 14.43
C THR A 38 -0.26 -18.91 15.29
N GLU A 39 -0.50 -18.61 16.56
CA GLU A 39 0.57 -18.58 17.53
C GLU A 39 0.68 -19.95 18.18
N TYR A 40 1.87 -20.52 18.05
CA TYR A 40 2.22 -21.76 18.67
C TYR A 40 3.54 -21.56 19.38
N SER A 41 3.50 -21.54 20.68
CA SER A 41 4.69 -21.47 21.52
C SER A 41 4.49 -22.24 22.81
N GLN A 42 5.50 -22.96 23.23
CA GLN A 42 5.49 -23.67 24.49
C GLN A 42 6.83 -23.50 25.18
N THR A 43 6.79 -23.08 26.43
CA THR A 43 7.96 -23.01 27.31
C THR A 43 8.05 -24.26 28.15
N PHE A 44 9.21 -24.89 28.18
CA PHE A 44 9.49 -26.06 29.02
C PHE A 44 10.95 -26.09 29.44
N GLU A 45 11.31 -27.02 30.31
CA GLU A 45 12.63 -27.11 30.91
C GLU A 45 13.37 -28.35 30.41
N VAL A 46 14.67 -28.23 30.24
CA VAL A 46 15.55 -29.37 29.95
C VAL A 46 16.71 -29.40 30.94
N PRO A 47 17.14 -30.61 31.38
CA PRO A 47 18.18 -30.73 32.39
C PRO A 47 19.54 -30.26 31.88
N ALA A 48 20.38 -29.69 32.72
CA ALA A 48 21.75 -29.29 32.37
C ALA A 48 22.70 -30.48 32.35
N THR A 49 22.42 -31.46 31.48
CA THR A 49 23.30 -32.61 31.25
C THR A 49 24.56 -32.22 30.50
N LYS A 50 25.52 -33.11 30.39
CA LYS A 50 26.72 -32.91 29.58
C LYS A 50 26.40 -32.67 28.11
N ILE A 51 25.33 -33.29 27.58
CA ILE A 51 24.86 -33.13 26.20
C ILE A 51 24.24 -31.75 26.04
N ASN A 52 23.30 -31.39 26.88
CA ASN A 52 22.60 -30.11 26.81
C ASN A 52 23.54 -28.94 27.07
N ASN A 53 24.50 -29.07 27.98
CA ASN A 53 25.54 -28.06 28.19
C ASN A 53 26.40 -27.82 26.91
N LYS A 54 26.63 -28.84 26.08
CA LYS A 54 27.30 -28.66 24.80
C LYS A 54 26.40 -27.98 23.76
N VAL A 55 25.13 -28.39 23.68
CA VAL A 55 24.13 -27.78 22.76
C VAL A 55 24.00 -26.30 23.05
N PHE A 56 23.80 -25.92 24.30
CA PHE A 56 23.69 -24.52 24.73
C PHE A 56 25.05 -23.84 25.00
N LYS A 57 26.16 -24.51 24.61
CA LYS A 57 27.52 -23.97 24.70
C LYS A 57 27.84 -23.38 26.08
N HIS A 58 27.37 -24.05 27.14
CA HIS A 58 27.57 -23.64 28.53
C HIS A 58 27.14 -22.17 28.77
N TYR A 59 25.98 -21.75 28.27
CA TYR A 59 25.46 -20.38 28.29
C TYR A 59 25.55 -19.68 29.64
N TYR A 60 25.49 -20.43 30.75
CA TYR A 60 25.63 -19.92 32.13
C TYR A 60 27.04 -19.40 32.45
N ASN A 61 28.03 -19.63 31.60
CA ASN A 61 29.41 -19.23 31.83
C ASN A 61 29.74 -18.04 30.91
N ASP A 62 29.82 -16.86 31.49
CA ASP A 62 30.09 -15.58 30.81
C ASP A 62 31.53 -15.49 30.21
N GLY A 63 32.46 -16.33 30.67
CA GLY A 63 33.83 -16.41 30.15
C GLY A 63 33.95 -17.09 28.79
N ILE A 64 32.90 -17.71 28.26
CA ILE A 64 32.98 -18.49 26.99
C ILE A 64 32.76 -17.52 25.80
N GLN A 65 33.81 -17.44 24.95
CA GLN A 65 33.70 -16.75 23.67
C GLN A 65 32.94 -17.64 22.66
N ASN A 66 32.08 -17.03 21.80
CA ASN A 66 31.20 -17.73 20.85
C ASN A 66 30.21 -18.70 21.52
N GLY A 67 29.64 -18.30 22.65
CA GLY A 67 28.57 -19.00 23.35
C GLY A 67 27.30 -19.18 22.52
N PHE A 68 26.28 -19.77 23.11
CA PHE A 68 24.93 -19.81 22.52
C PHE A 68 24.30 -18.40 22.55
N ASP A 69 23.82 -17.93 21.41
CA ASP A 69 23.15 -16.62 21.35
C ASP A 69 21.66 -16.77 21.69
N ALA A 70 21.29 -16.44 22.92
CA ALA A 70 19.92 -16.51 23.39
C ALA A 70 18.99 -15.40 22.81
N ARG A 71 19.55 -14.42 22.09
CA ARG A 71 18.79 -13.35 21.44
C ARG A 71 18.17 -13.79 20.13
N ILE A 72 18.69 -14.87 19.53
CA ILE A 72 18.21 -15.40 18.25
C ILE A 72 17.60 -16.79 18.45
N ARG A 73 16.68 -17.14 17.58
CA ARG A 73 16.08 -18.48 17.57
C ARG A 73 17.00 -19.47 16.85
N ALA A 74 17.11 -20.67 17.39
CA ALA A 74 17.83 -21.77 16.79
C ALA A 74 16.85 -22.78 16.18
N ALA A 75 17.15 -23.29 14.97
CA ALA A 75 16.31 -24.30 14.32
C ALA A 75 16.18 -25.54 15.22
N ALA A 76 14.97 -26.06 15.33
CA ALA A 76 14.66 -27.21 16.17
C ALA A 76 13.53 -28.04 15.57
N ASN A 77 13.53 -29.33 15.87
CA ASN A 77 12.44 -30.23 15.49
C ASN A 77 12.09 -31.15 16.66
N ILE A 78 10.80 -31.45 16.74
CA ILE A 78 10.26 -32.41 17.70
C ILE A 78 9.87 -33.68 16.98
N GLU A 79 10.31 -34.82 17.51
CA GLU A 79 9.94 -36.15 17.08
C GLU A 79 9.14 -36.87 18.16
N LEU A 80 8.15 -37.64 17.73
CA LEU A 80 7.38 -38.53 18.60
C LEU A 80 7.67 -39.99 18.25
N ASN A 81 8.20 -40.75 19.20
CA ASN A 81 8.64 -42.15 18.99
C ASN A 81 9.53 -42.28 17.77
N SER A 82 10.47 -41.34 17.57
CA SER A 82 11.42 -41.29 16.44
C SER A 82 10.74 -41.02 15.08
N LEU A 83 9.51 -40.49 15.04
CA LEU A 83 8.84 -40.04 13.83
C LEU A 83 8.77 -38.52 13.84
N PRO A 84 9.10 -37.85 12.73
CA PRO A 84 8.99 -36.39 12.64
C PRO A 84 7.57 -35.93 12.98
N PHE A 85 7.48 -34.88 13.80
CA PHE A 85 6.20 -34.36 14.23
C PHE A 85 6.03 -32.86 13.96
N ARG A 86 6.97 -32.03 14.43
CA ARG A 86 6.92 -30.57 14.21
C ARG A 86 8.31 -30.01 13.99
N ASP A 87 8.42 -29.18 12.97
CA ASP A 87 9.58 -28.34 12.73
C ASP A 87 9.34 -26.94 13.24
N GLY A 88 10.37 -26.26 13.70
CA GLY A 88 10.26 -24.93 14.26
C GLY A 88 11.59 -24.40 14.76
N PHE A 89 11.50 -23.56 15.77
CA PHE A 89 12.64 -22.88 16.36
C PHE A 89 12.55 -22.91 17.87
N ILE A 90 13.69 -22.91 18.55
CA ILE A 90 13.75 -22.65 19.98
C ILE A 90 14.42 -21.31 20.28
N LYS A 91 14.01 -20.71 21.39
CA LYS A 91 14.70 -19.61 22.05
C LYS A 91 15.10 -20.04 23.45
N LEU A 92 16.32 -19.75 23.83
CA LEU A 92 16.78 -19.96 25.19
C LEU A 92 16.33 -18.75 26.05
N GLU A 93 15.47 -19.01 27.03
CA GLU A 93 14.97 -17.94 27.91
C GLU A 93 15.86 -17.73 29.13
N GLY A 94 16.56 -18.76 29.55
CA GLY A 94 17.46 -18.67 30.68
C GLY A 94 18.01 -20.01 31.19
N VAL A 95 18.81 -19.93 32.21
CA VAL A 95 19.40 -21.10 32.93
C VAL A 95 19.19 -20.93 34.39
N ASP A 96 18.67 -21.93 35.04
CA ASP A 96 18.54 -21.92 36.51
C ASP A 96 19.77 -22.60 37.12
N LEU A 97 20.33 -21.94 38.14
CA LEU A 97 21.50 -22.42 38.87
C LEU A 97 21.11 -22.88 40.26
N ILE A 98 21.59 -24.06 40.65
CA ILE A 98 21.53 -24.56 42.04
C ILE A 98 22.96 -24.76 42.50
N ASP A 99 23.31 -24.23 43.65
CA ASP A 99 24.67 -24.27 44.20
C ASP A 99 25.75 -23.83 43.21
N ASN A 100 25.46 -22.74 42.46
CA ASN A 100 26.30 -22.20 41.36
C ASN A 100 26.59 -23.19 40.21
N LYS A 101 25.78 -24.24 40.08
CA LYS A 101 25.86 -25.17 38.95
C LYS A 101 24.59 -25.09 38.12
N ALA A 102 24.74 -25.16 36.81
CA ALA A 102 23.59 -25.21 35.90
C ALA A 102 22.73 -26.43 36.25
N HIS A 103 21.46 -26.22 36.48
CA HIS A 103 20.49 -27.24 36.80
C HIS A 103 19.52 -27.49 35.67
N THR A 104 18.87 -26.41 35.15
CA THR A 104 17.92 -26.48 34.04
C THR A 104 18.15 -25.35 33.05
N TYR A 105 17.85 -25.61 31.75
CA TYR A 105 17.69 -24.61 30.73
C TYR A 105 16.20 -24.42 30.46
N ARG A 106 15.70 -23.17 30.51
CA ARG A 106 14.34 -22.81 30.11
C ARG A 106 14.35 -22.43 28.65
N ILE A 107 13.58 -23.13 27.84
CA ILE A 107 13.48 -22.93 26.40
C ILE A 107 12.03 -22.78 25.98
N THR A 108 11.81 -21.98 24.95
CA THR A 108 10.49 -21.85 24.32
C THR A 108 10.59 -22.37 22.90
N PHE A 109 9.74 -23.31 22.52
CA PHE A 109 9.60 -23.80 21.16
C PHE A 109 8.54 -22.97 20.40
N PHE A 110 8.86 -22.59 19.20
CA PHE A 110 8.00 -21.82 18.33
C PHE A 110 7.79 -22.55 17.01
N GLY A 111 6.56 -22.63 16.55
CA GLY A 111 6.22 -23.12 15.21
C GLY A 111 6.68 -22.17 14.10
N ASN A 112 6.69 -22.67 12.88
CA ASN A 112 7.21 -21.92 11.71
C ASN A 112 6.43 -20.63 11.41
N THR A 113 5.13 -20.57 11.71
CA THR A 113 4.28 -19.38 11.49
C THR A 113 4.56 -18.26 12.46
N VAL A 114 4.93 -18.57 13.71
CA VAL A 114 5.31 -17.54 14.70
C VAL A 114 6.61 -16.83 14.29
N SER A 115 7.48 -17.51 13.55
CA SER A 115 8.73 -16.92 13.07
C SER A 115 8.50 -15.79 12.05
N LEU A 116 7.35 -15.75 11.37
CA LEU A 116 7.04 -14.69 10.41
C LEU A 116 6.97 -13.32 11.09
N LYS A 117 6.29 -13.22 12.22
CA LYS A 117 6.19 -11.95 12.97
C LYS A 117 7.56 -11.44 13.42
N ASP A 118 8.42 -12.33 13.87
CA ASP A 118 9.78 -11.97 14.28
C ASP A 118 10.69 -11.67 13.08
N LEU A 119 10.52 -12.40 11.99
CA LEU A 119 11.27 -12.17 10.75
C LEU A 119 10.96 -10.80 10.14
N LEU A 120 9.71 -10.40 10.15
CA LEU A 120 9.26 -9.10 9.64
C LEU A 120 9.52 -7.97 10.63
N GLY A 121 9.49 -8.25 11.93
CA GLY A 121 9.73 -7.28 13.00
C GLY A 121 8.90 -6.00 12.85
N ASP A 122 9.57 -4.87 13.05
CA ASP A 122 9.02 -3.53 12.88
C ASP A 122 9.35 -2.89 11.53
N ASP A 123 9.80 -3.68 10.56
CA ASP A 123 10.18 -3.21 9.24
C ASP A 123 9.03 -2.51 8.53
N LEU A 124 9.31 -1.34 7.96
CA LEU A 124 8.34 -0.57 7.16
C LEU A 124 8.31 -1.07 5.71
N LEU A 125 7.21 -0.82 4.99
CA LEU A 125 7.12 -1.12 3.55
C LEU A 125 8.25 -0.48 2.74
N SER A 126 8.74 0.69 3.13
CA SER A 126 9.89 1.35 2.49
C SER A 126 11.18 0.53 2.59
N SER A 127 11.32 -0.31 3.60
CA SER A 127 12.50 -1.17 3.77
C SER A 127 12.57 -2.31 2.73
N LEU A 128 11.47 -2.59 2.03
CA LEU A 128 11.44 -3.55 0.91
C LEU A 128 12.28 -3.09 -0.29
N GLY A 129 12.71 -1.83 -0.30
CA GLY A 129 13.71 -1.32 -1.26
C GLY A 129 15.16 -1.76 -0.99
N THR A 130 15.40 -2.55 0.05
CA THR A 130 16.71 -3.14 0.36
C THR A 130 16.58 -4.64 0.45
N VAL A 131 17.28 -5.36 -0.41
CA VAL A 131 17.23 -6.83 -0.50
C VAL A 131 18.61 -7.45 -0.30
N PRO A 132 18.71 -8.73 0.13
CA PRO A 132 19.96 -9.44 0.21
C PRO A 132 20.68 -9.57 -1.14
N ALA A 133 21.99 -9.79 -1.12
CA ALA A 133 22.78 -9.99 -2.33
C ALA A 133 22.25 -11.18 -3.14
N GLY A 134 22.13 -11.01 -4.45
CA GLY A 134 21.60 -12.02 -5.36
C GLY A 134 20.07 -12.09 -5.48
N LYS A 135 19.34 -11.22 -4.76
CA LYS A 135 17.89 -11.08 -4.86
C LYS A 135 17.49 -9.88 -5.72
N THR A 136 16.33 -9.92 -6.32
CA THR A 136 15.81 -8.83 -7.17
C THR A 136 15.14 -7.75 -6.33
N ASN A 137 15.60 -6.51 -6.45
CA ASN A 137 14.96 -5.38 -5.80
C ASN A 137 13.76 -4.90 -6.61
N ILE A 138 12.59 -5.44 -6.32
CA ILE A 138 11.34 -5.19 -7.05
C ILE A 138 10.98 -3.70 -7.06
N LEU A 139 11.03 -3.02 -5.91
CA LEU A 139 10.63 -1.62 -5.81
C LEU A 139 11.61 -0.68 -6.53
N GLN A 140 12.89 -1.04 -6.56
CA GLN A 140 13.89 -0.28 -7.33
C GLN A 140 13.67 -0.45 -8.83
N GLU A 141 13.37 -1.67 -9.28
CA GLU A 141 13.07 -1.93 -10.69
C GLU A 141 11.79 -1.21 -11.13
N LEU A 142 10.78 -1.10 -10.27
CA LEU A 142 9.56 -0.34 -10.55
C LEU A 142 9.76 1.19 -10.47
N SER A 143 10.83 1.67 -9.86
CA SER A 143 11.25 3.08 -9.93
C SER A 143 11.94 3.44 -11.25
N LYS A 144 11.95 2.49 -12.21
CA LYS A 144 12.40 2.69 -13.60
C LYS A 144 11.24 2.43 -14.55
N LYS A 145 11.29 3.01 -15.75
CA LYS A 145 10.39 2.70 -16.87
C LYS A 145 10.76 1.38 -17.55
N ALA A 146 9.90 0.88 -18.43
CA ALA A 146 10.15 -0.37 -19.17
C ALA A 146 11.44 -0.36 -19.98
N ASN A 147 11.86 0.81 -20.46
CA ASN A 147 13.11 1.01 -21.20
C ASN A 147 14.36 1.14 -20.29
N GLY A 148 14.21 0.97 -18.98
CA GLY A 148 15.30 1.07 -17.99
C GLY A 148 15.65 2.48 -17.54
N THR A 149 15.05 3.53 -18.10
CA THR A 149 15.25 4.91 -17.62
C THR A 149 14.53 5.13 -16.28
N ALA A 150 14.94 6.13 -15.52
CA ALA A 150 14.28 6.48 -14.27
C ALA A 150 12.82 6.86 -14.49
N LEU A 151 11.95 6.47 -13.57
CA LEU A 151 10.59 6.97 -13.48
C LEU A 151 10.63 8.40 -12.95
N LEU A 152 10.02 9.34 -13.65
CA LEU A 152 10.01 10.74 -13.26
C LEU A 152 8.65 11.15 -12.71
N TYR A 153 8.68 12.13 -11.81
CA TYR A 153 7.48 12.87 -11.43
C TYR A 153 7.44 14.14 -12.26
N ASN A 154 6.87 14.03 -13.44
CA ASN A 154 6.69 15.13 -14.39
C ASN A 154 5.40 14.94 -15.19
N SER A 155 5.06 15.93 -15.98
CA SER A 155 3.84 15.94 -16.78
C SER A 155 3.77 14.77 -17.75
N ALA A 156 4.86 14.47 -18.46
CA ALA A 156 4.88 13.43 -19.49
C ALA A 156 4.72 12.02 -18.91
N ASP A 157 5.45 11.71 -17.84
CA ASP A 157 5.36 10.39 -17.21
C ASP A 157 3.99 10.22 -16.49
N ILE A 158 3.49 11.25 -15.82
CA ILE A 158 2.16 11.19 -15.16
C ILE A 158 1.06 11.00 -16.22
N GLU A 159 1.11 11.70 -17.34
CA GLU A 159 0.15 11.52 -18.46
C GLU A 159 0.22 10.09 -19.01
N ASP A 160 1.43 9.58 -19.28
CA ASP A 160 1.62 8.25 -19.84
C ASP A 160 1.07 7.17 -18.90
N TYR A 161 1.35 7.28 -17.60
CA TYR A 161 0.85 6.34 -16.60
C TYR A 161 -0.63 6.54 -16.22
N LEU A 162 -1.22 7.70 -16.54
CA LEU A 162 -2.67 7.96 -16.41
C LEU A 162 -3.46 7.35 -17.56
N THR A 163 -2.87 7.30 -18.77
CA THR A 163 -3.60 6.98 -20.01
C THR A 163 -3.23 5.65 -20.63
N THR A 164 -2.06 5.10 -20.31
CA THR A 164 -1.51 3.90 -20.95
C THR A 164 -1.17 2.82 -19.94
N THR A 165 -1.55 1.58 -20.26
CA THR A 165 -1.20 0.42 -19.43
C THR A 165 0.30 0.16 -19.45
N GLN A 166 0.96 0.34 -18.31
CA GLN A 166 2.39 0.17 -18.15
C GLN A 166 2.76 -1.24 -17.67
N ASN A 167 2.93 -2.16 -18.60
CA ASN A 167 3.33 -3.53 -18.29
C ASN A 167 4.83 -3.64 -17.99
N ARG A 168 5.21 -4.54 -17.10
CA ARG A 168 6.61 -4.74 -16.69
C ARG A 168 6.94 -6.21 -16.53
N THR A 169 8.18 -6.58 -16.90
CA THR A 169 8.77 -7.88 -16.55
C THR A 169 9.93 -7.63 -15.60
N ILE A 170 9.87 -8.21 -14.39
CA ILE A 170 10.85 -8.00 -13.33
C ILE A 170 11.22 -9.35 -12.75
N GLY A 171 12.52 -9.67 -12.74
CA GLY A 171 12.99 -10.95 -12.21
C GLY A 171 12.46 -12.18 -12.96
N GLY A 172 12.01 -12.01 -14.21
CA GLY A 172 11.38 -13.05 -15.02
C GLY A 172 9.86 -13.14 -14.91
N ASP A 173 9.25 -12.47 -13.93
CA ASP A 173 7.79 -12.45 -13.74
C ASP A 173 7.15 -11.28 -14.49
N PHE A 174 6.03 -11.54 -15.15
CA PHE A 174 5.24 -10.52 -15.84
C PHE A 174 4.23 -9.87 -14.89
N TYR A 175 4.20 -8.54 -14.91
CA TYR A 175 3.25 -7.72 -14.15
C TYR A 175 2.47 -6.82 -15.11
N SER A 176 1.15 -7.00 -15.14
CA SER A 176 0.25 -6.09 -15.84
C SER A 176 -0.02 -4.88 -14.97
N ALA A 177 0.32 -3.71 -15.47
CA ALA A 177 0.09 -2.41 -14.83
C ALA A 177 0.51 -2.37 -13.34
N PRO A 178 1.77 -2.72 -12.98
CA PRO A 178 2.18 -2.76 -11.57
C PRO A 178 2.22 -1.37 -10.92
N VAL A 179 2.45 -0.34 -11.70
CA VAL A 179 2.40 1.07 -11.29
C VAL A 179 1.54 1.81 -12.31
N GLN A 180 0.57 2.59 -11.83
CA GLN A 180 -0.32 3.42 -12.66
C GLN A 180 -0.66 4.71 -11.92
N VAL A 181 -1.24 5.66 -12.63
CA VAL A 181 -1.77 6.90 -12.06
C VAL A 181 -3.29 6.87 -12.13
N PRO A 182 -4.00 6.81 -10.99
CA PRO A 182 -5.44 6.96 -10.97
C PRO A 182 -5.83 8.44 -11.08
N LEU A 183 -7.01 8.72 -11.59
CA LEU A 183 -7.58 10.06 -11.56
C LEU A 183 -8.07 10.41 -10.14
N ILE A 184 -7.12 10.64 -9.23
CA ILE A 184 -7.33 11.04 -7.85
C ILE A 184 -6.52 12.30 -7.59
N THR A 185 -7.19 13.38 -7.21
CA THR A 185 -6.57 14.66 -6.86
C THR A 185 -6.42 14.81 -5.35
N HIS A 186 -5.45 15.59 -4.91
CA HIS A 186 -5.16 15.76 -3.47
C HIS A 186 -5.40 17.17 -2.92
N SER A 187 -5.59 18.18 -3.77
CA SER A 187 -5.78 19.55 -3.31
C SER A 187 -7.01 20.24 -3.91
N GLN A 188 -7.55 19.75 -5.02
CA GLN A 188 -8.71 20.32 -5.69
C GLN A 188 -9.70 19.25 -6.09
N ARG A 189 -10.97 19.43 -5.69
CA ARG A 189 -12.08 18.66 -6.22
C ARG A 189 -12.33 19.07 -7.67
N LEU A 190 -12.49 18.09 -8.57
CA LEU A 190 -12.80 18.36 -9.97
C LEU A 190 -14.26 18.75 -10.13
N PHE A 191 -14.53 19.81 -10.89
CA PHE A 191 -15.86 20.22 -11.29
C PHE A 191 -15.85 20.87 -12.67
N TYR A 192 -16.97 20.79 -13.35
CA TYR A 192 -17.21 21.33 -14.67
C TYR A 192 -18.52 22.13 -14.68
N ASP A 193 -18.58 23.18 -15.49
CA ASP A 193 -19.76 24.01 -15.64
C ASP A 193 -19.92 24.38 -17.13
N SER A 194 -20.89 23.78 -17.78
CA SER A 194 -21.13 23.97 -19.23
C SER A 194 -21.81 25.31 -19.55
N SER A 195 -22.38 26.00 -18.58
CA SER A 195 -23.02 27.31 -18.78
C SER A 195 -22.00 28.43 -18.90
N GLU A 196 -20.83 28.25 -18.31
CA GLU A 196 -19.75 29.23 -18.34
C GLU A 196 -18.94 29.15 -19.64
N ASP A 197 -18.27 30.24 -19.98
CA ASP A 197 -17.37 30.24 -21.11
C ASP A 197 -16.16 29.34 -20.83
N ILE A 198 -15.40 28.98 -21.87
CA ILE A 198 -14.25 28.09 -21.79
C ILE A 198 -13.13 28.57 -20.85
N PHE A 199 -13.19 29.81 -20.36
CA PHE A 199 -12.22 30.36 -19.42
C PHE A 199 -12.69 30.22 -17.97
N ASN A 200 -13.99 30.04 -17.74
CA ASN A 200 -14.61 29.99 -16.42
C ASN A 200 -15.35 28.68 -16.13
N ASN A 201 -15.38 27.73 -17.05
CA ASN A 201 -16.18 26.52 -17.01
C ASN A 201 -15.73 25.46 -15.98
N GLY A 202 -15.30 25.89 -14.84
CA GLY A 202 -14.85 25.02 -13.75
C GLY A 202 -13.33 24.92 -13.66
N ASN A 203 -12.82 23.89 -12.98
CA ASN A 203 -11.38 23.63 -12.89
C ASN A 203 -10.90 22.49 -13.80
N VAL A 204 -11.81 21.79 -14.46
CA VAL A 204 -11.52 20.79 -15.49
C VAL A 204 -12.47 21.05 -16.67
N HIS A 205 -11.95 20.91 -17.88
CA HIS A 205 -12.79 21.01 -19.08
C HIS A 205 -13.18 19.60 -19.54
N TYR A 206 -14.47 19.42 -19.82
CA TYR A 206 -15.06 18.20 -20.37
C TYR A 206 -15.81 18.53 -21.67
N ASN A 207 -15.77 17.68 -22.64
CA ASN A 207 -16.21 17.79 -24.04
C ASN A 207 -15.13 18.29 -25.00
N ALA A 208 -15.18 17.75 -26.21
CA ALA A 208 -14.31 18.16 -27.30
C ALA A 208 -14.63 19.60 -27.72
N VAL A 209 -13.96 20.53 -27.13
CA VAL A 209 -13.99 21.89 -27.62
C VAL A 209 -12.81 22.11 -28.52
N THR A 210 -13.12 22.62 -29.71
CA THR A 210 -12.19 23.00 -30.74
C THR A 210 -11.19 24.09 -30.35
N SER A 211 -11.24 24.58 -29.10
CA SER A 211 -10.35 25.64 -28.67
C SER A 211 -9.24 25.09 -27.78
N SER A 212 -8.01 25.22 -28.24
CA SER A 212 -6.79 25.13 -27.43
C SER A 212 -6.71 26.17 -26.28
N ALA A 213 -7.80 26.86 -26.01
CA ALA A 213 -7.83 28.08 -25.21
C ALA A 213 -8.22 27.89 -23.73
N SER A 214 -8.69 26.71 -23.31
CA SER A 214 -9.09 26.50 -21.92
C SER A 214 -7.88 26.53 -20.98
N LYS A 215 -7.97 27.31 -19.92
CA LYS A 215 -7.01 27.35 -18.80
C LYS A 215 -7.18 26.18 -17.83
N HIS A 216 -8.28 25.45 -17.95
CA HIS A 216 -8.74 24.47 -16.98
C HIS A 216 -8.38 23.06 -17.43
N GLY A 217 -7.92 22.26 -16.49
CA GLY A 217 -7.59 20.88 -16.71
C GLY A 217 -6.94 20.24 -15.51
N VAL A 218 -6.89 18.93 -15.52
CA VAL A 218 -6.20 18.14 -14.50
C VAL A 218 -4.71 18.44 -14.57
N LYS A 219 -4.14 18.94 -13.51
CA LYS A 219 -2.71 19.25 -13.41
C LYS A 219 -1.95 18.01 -12.97
N PHE A 220 -0.80 17.73 -13.58
CA PHE A 220 -0.03 16.53 -13.26
C PHE A 220 0.39 16.48 -11.77
N ASN A 221 0.69 17.62 -11.16
CA ASN A 221 1.11 17.70 -9.77
C ASN A 221 -0.05 17.54 -8.75
N GLU A 222 -1.29 17.46 -9.21
CA GLU A 222 -2.44 17.03 -8.41
C GLU A 222 -2.55 15.50 -8.32
N LEU A 223 -1.87 14.77 -9.19
CA LEU A 223 -1.95 13.32 -9.33
C LEU A 223 -0.75 12.63 -8.66
N LYS A 224 -0.93 11.37 -8.29
CA LYS A 224 0.10 10.54 -7.66
C LYS A 224 0.05 9.13 -8.25
N TYR A 225 1.20 8.47 -8.29
CA TYR A 225 1.26 7.06 -8.65
C TYR A 225 0.55 6.18 -7.62
N ALA A 226 0.09 5.04 -8.07
CA ALA A 226 -0.41 3.94 -7.26
C ALA A 226 0.33 2.65 -7.60
N LEU A 227 0.52 1.79 -6.61
CA LEU A 227 1.27 0.55 -6.71
C LEU A 227 0.34 -0.65 -6.47
N LYS A 228 0.41 -1.65 -7.33
CA LYS A 228 -0.36 -2.88 -7.20
C LYS A 228 0.09 -3.67 -5.96
N LEU A 229 -0.86 -4.15 -5.14
CA LEU A 229 -0.54 -4.82 -3.86
C LEU A 229 0.20 -6.14 -4.07
N SER A 230 -0.10 -6.87 -5.14
CA SER A 230 0.58 -8.14 -5.46
C SER A 230 2.09 -8.00 -5.65
N VAL A 231 2.56 -6.82 -6.08
CA VAL A 231 3.99 -6.52 -6.21
C VAL A 231 4.68 -6.45 -4.84
N LEU A 232 3.98 -5.96 -3.82
CA LEU A 232 4.51 -5.90 -2.46
C LEU A 232 4.69 -7.31 -1.87
N ILE A 233 3.82 -8.26 -2.21
CA ILE A 233 3.99 -9.67 -1.83
C ILE A 233 5.31 -10.22 -2.40
N LYS A 234 5.56 -9.96 -3.69
CA LYS A 234 6.82 -10.39 -4.31
C LYS A 234 8.04 -9.70 -3.69
N ALA A 235 7.94 -8.41 -3.37
CA ALA A 235 9.02 -7.70 -2.69
C ALA A 235 9.31 -8.26 -1.27
N ILE A 236 8.27 -8.71 -0.57
CA ILE A 236 8.40 -9.42 0.72
C ILE A 236 9.13 -10.75 0.53
N GLU A 237 8.75 -11.54 -0.49
CA GLU A 237 9.43 -12.80 -0.79
C GLU A 237 10.93 -12.59 -1.05
N GLU A 238 11.28 -11.63 -1.90
CA GLU A 238 12.67 -11.33 -2.26
C GLU A 238 13.50 -10.83 -1.06
N LYS A 239 12.90 -9.98 -0.21
CA LYS A 239 13.61 -9.44 0.94
C LYS A 239 13.86 -10.48 2.03
N TYR A 240 12.86 -11.27 2.39
CA TYR A 240 12.91 -12.16 3.55
C TYR A 240 13.18 -13.62 3.19
N GLY A 241 13.32 -13.94 1.90
CA GLY A 241 13.52 -15.31 1.45
C GLY A 241 12.32 -16.22 1.71
N LEU A 242 11.12 -15.65 1.73
CA LEU A 242 9.88 -16.37 1.88
C LEU A 242 9.37 -16.87 0.52
N SER A 243 8.49 -17.87 0.53
CA SER A 243 7.72 -18.28 -0.62
C SER A 243 6.25 -18.40 -0.22
N PHE A 244 5.37 -17.67 -0.88
CA PHE A 244 3.94 -17.81 -0.73
C PHE A 244 3.37 -18.77 -1.79
N SER A 245 2.32 -19.50 -1.43
CA SER A 245 1.61 -20.34 -2.38
C SER A 245 0.87 -19.51 -3.43
N SER A 246 0.47 -20.16 -4.53
CA SER A 246 -0.31 -19.53 -5.59
C SER A 246 -1.82 -19.48 -5.31
N ASP A 247 -2.28 -19.97 -4.17
CA ASP A 247 -3.71 -20.12 -3.89
C ASP A 247 -4.48 -18.79 -3.88
N PHE A 248 -3.99 -17.81 -3.13
CA PHE A 248 -4.66 -16.51 -3.01
C PHE A 248 -3.76 -15.32 -3.41
N LEU A 249 -2.58 -15.18 -2.78
CA LEU A 249 -1.75 -13.98 -2.94
C LEU A 249 -1.06 -13.86 -4.30
N LYS A 250 -0.82 -14.98 -4.99
CA LYS A 250 -0.22 -15.03 -6.33
C LYS A 250 -1.18 -15.59 -7.38
N GLY A 251 -2.34 -16.06 -6.97
CA GLY A 251 -3.38 -16.57 -7.88
C GLY A 251 -3.91 -15.46 -8.78
N GLY A 252 -4.50 -15.86 -9.91
CA GLY A 252 -5.15 -14.95 -10.85
C GLY A 252 -6.47 -14.34 -10.34
N ASP A 253 -6.77 -14.46 -9.04
CA ASP A 253 -7.98 -13.87 -8.48
C ASP A 253 -7.85 -12.35 -8.44
N THR A 254 -8.74 -11.67 -9.13
CA THR A 254 -8.76 -10.21 -9.23
C THR A 254 -9.13 -9.52 -7.94
N SER A 255 -9.73 -10.22 -6.98
CA SER A 255 -10.10 -9.64 -5.67
C SER A 255 -8.90 -9.05 -4.91
N PHE A 256 -7.76 -9.74 -4.95
CA PHE A 256 -6.52 -9.23 -4.38
C PHE A 256 -5.57 -8.67 -5.45
N SER A 257 -5.34 -9.43 -6.54
CA SER A 257 -4.35 -9.07 -7.56
C SER A 257 -4.68 -7.79 -8.33
N GLY A 258 -5.95 -7.36 -8.32
CA GLY A 258 -6.41 -6.11 -8.92
C GLY A 258 -6.29 -4.89 -8.01
N LEU A 259 -5.95 -5.04 -6.72
CA LEU A 259 -5.89 -3.94 -5.78
C LEU A 259 -4.62 -3.11 -5.94
N TYR A 260 -4.79 -1.80 -5.78
CA TYR A 260 -3.72 -0.81 -5.75
C TYR A 260 -3.71 -0.06 -4.44
N MET A 261 -2.53 0.41 -4.06
CA MET A 261 -2.29 1.34 -2.97
C MET A 261 -1.86 2.68 -3.54
N TRP A 262 -2.54 3.76 -3.17
CA TRP A 262 -2.16 5.10 -3.56
C TRP A 262 -0.88 5.51 -2.83
N LEU A 263 0.13 6.00 -3.57
CA LEU A 263 1.40 6.43 -2.99
C LEU A 263 1.28 7.84 -2.39
N HIS A 264 0.34 7.97 -1.46
CA HIS A 264 0.06 9.20 -0.71
C HIS A 264 0.72 9.12 0.67
N ARG A 265 1.89 9.71 0.79
CA ARG A 265 2.71 9.63 2.00
C ARG A 265 2.52 10.82 2.93
N LYS A 266 2.40 12.01 2.36
CA LYS A 266 2.33 13.27 3.07
C LYS A 266 1.15 14.10 2.61
N LYS A 267 0.82 15.07 3.43
CA LYS A 267 -0.11 16.13 3.15
C LYS A 267 0.32 16.91 1.89
N GLY A 268 -0.61 17.08 0.94
CA GLY A 268 -0.35 17.86 -0.28
C GLY A 268 0.42 17.11 -1.36
N ALA A 269 1.25 17.85 -2.09
CA ALA A 269 1.98 17.37 -3.26
C ALA A 269 2.99 16.27 -2.93
N VAL A 270 3.42 15.56 -3.97
CA VAL A 270 4.55 14.62 -3.88
C VAL A 270 5.83 15.41 -3.63
N GLU A 271 6.62 14.97 -2.66
CA GLU A 271 7.89 15.62 -2.32
C GLU A 271 9.09 14.85 -2.89
N ASN A 272 10.10 15.57 -3.31
CA ASN A 272 11.41 14.99 -3.58
C ASN A 272 12.15 14.73 -2.26
N LEU A 273 12.14 13.47 -1.82
CA LEU A 273 12.79 13.07 -0.57
C LEU A 273 14.27 12.68 -0.74
N SER A 274 14.77 12.65 -1.97
CA SER A 274 16.14 12.23 -2.29
C SER A 274 17.08 13.39 -2.61
N GLY A 275 16.60 14.62 -2.68
CA GLY A 275 17.41 15.77 -3.05
C GLY A 275 16.68 17.09 -2.88
N VAL A 276 17.31 18.14 -3.32
CA VAL A 276 16.75 19.48 -3.38
C VAL A 276 15.78 19.55 -4.57
N ASN A 277 14.63 20.16 -4.38
CA ASN A 277 13.65 20.40 -5.43
C ASN A 277 14.15 21.55 -6.32
N GLU A 278 14.97 21.22 -7.29
CA GLU A 278 15.60 22.23 -8.16
C GLU A 278 15.50 21.86 -9.65
N ALA A 279 15.43 22.86 -10.49
CA ALA A 279 15.55 22.71 -11.92
C ALA A 279 16.46 23.81 -12.49
N GLN A 280 17.14 23.46 -13.57
CA GLN A 280 17.90 24.45 -14.33
C GLN A 280 16.91 25.36 -15.05
N LEU A 281 17.14 26.66 -14.94
CA LEU A 281 16.38 27.66 -15.72
C LEU A 281 16.97 27.77 -17.12
N ASP A 282 16.16 27.61 -18.13
CA ASP A 282 16.51 27.69 -19.55
C ASP A 282 15.49 28.54 -20.33
N GLY A 283 15.53 28.49 -21.66
CA GLY A 283 14.58 29.25 -22.47
C GLY A 283 14.80 30.76 -22.47
N PHE A 284 16.01 31.22 -22.16
CA PHE A 284 16.34 32.63 -22.21
C PHE A 284 16.62 33.13 -23.63
N THR A 285 16.10 34.31 -23.93
CA THR A 285 16.47 35.05 -25.15
C THR A 285 17.49 36.12 -24.82
N ASN A 286 18.43 36.33 -25.74
CA ASN A 286 19.38 37.43 -25.65
C ASN A 286 18.66 38.76 -25.81
N GLY A 287 18.77 39.61 -24.80
CA GLY A 287 18.46 41.02 -24.87
C GLY A 287 19.65 41.86 -25.37
N SER A 288 19.57 43.17 -25.18
CA SER A 288 20.65 44.08 -25.52
C SER A 288 21.94 43.74 -24.76
N SER A 289 23.07 43.79 -25.43
CA SER A 289 24.41 43.57 -24.83
C SER A 289 25.36 44.64 -25.25
N THR A 290 26.10 45.14 -24.27
CA THR A 290 27.27 46.01 -24.51
C THR A 290 28.59 45.25 -24.33
N ALA A 291 28.52 43.95 -23.98
CA ALA A 291 29.67 43.09 -23.76
C ALA A 291 30.26 42.58 -25.09
N PRO A 292 31.59 42.27 -25.14
CA PRO A 292 32.19 41.57 -26.26
C PRO A 292 31.42 40.30 -26.64
N SER A 293 31.37 39.99 -27.92
CA SER A 293 30.59 38.87 -28.45
C SER A 293 31.01 37.52 -27.85
N SER A 294 30.11 36.84 -27.20
CA SER A 294 30.19 35.39 -26.87
C SER A 294 28.93 34.72 -27.34
N SER A 295 29.04 33.54 -27.92
CA SER A 295 27.89 32.71 -28.27
C SER A 295 27.18 32.29 -27.01
N MET A 296 25.87 32.35 -27.00
CA MET A 296 25.02 31.89 -25.90
C MET A 296 24.33 30.61 -26.34
N ASN A 297 24.35 29.63 -25.44
CA ASN A 297 23.44 28.51 -25.52
C ASN A 297 22.23 28.82 -24.64
N ASP A 298 21.05 28.32 -24.99
CA ASP A 298 19.78 28.57 -24.25
C ASP A 298 19.84 28.25 -22.76
N ASN A 299 20.80 27.42 -22.34
CA ASN A 299 20.92 26.89 -20.99
C ASN A 299 22.08 27.49 -20.19
N SER A 300 22.77 28.53 -20.70
CA SER A 300 23.89 29.11 -19.99
C SER A 300 23.84 30.64 -19.91
N LEU A 301 24.21 31.15 -18.74
CA LEU A 301 24.44 32.58 -18.53
C LEU A 301 25.89 32.89 -18.93
N SER A 302 26.08 33.66 -19.96
CA SER A 302 27.40 34.11 -20.40
C SER A 302 27.84 35.29 -19.50
N LEU A 303 28.84 35.08 -18.69
CA LEU A 303 29.41 36.19 -17.90
C LEU A 303 30.39 36.98 -18.78
N PRO A 304 30.23 38.30 -18.85
CA PRO A 304 31.19 39.14 -19.56
C PRO A 304 32.57 39.06 -18.89
N LEU A 305 33.58 38.67 -19.63
CA LEU A 305 34.95 38.64 -19.17
C LEU A 305 35.78 39.60 -19.98
N TYR A 306 36.53 40.42 -19.35
CA TYR A 306 37.44 41.35 -19.97
C TYR A 306 38.89 40.96 -19.69
N SER A 307 39.68 40.83 -20.73
CA SER A 307 41.11 40.54 -20.66
C SER A 307 41.87 41.74 -21.23
N PRO A 308 42.86 42.26 -20.57
CA PRO A 308 43.76 41.72 -19.54
C PRO A 308 43.31 41.96 -18.10
N PRO A 309 44.04 41.37 -17.10
CA PRO A 309 43.71 41.49 -15.70
C PRO A 309 43.71 42.96 -15.26
N VAL A 310 42.66 43.37 -14.58
CA VAL A 310 42.34 44.75 -14.32
C VAL A 310 42.11 44.97 -12.83
N ILE A 311 42.47 46.16 -12.37
CA ILE A 311 42.25 46.59 -10.97
C ILE A 311 40.75 46.85 -10.80
N GLY A 312 40.10 46.14 -9.84
CA GLY A 312 38.75 46.44 -9.39
C GLY A 312 37.61 45.82 -10.26
N ASN A 313 37.83 44.69 -10.88
CA ASN A 313 36.77 43.98 -11.60
C ASN A 313 35.67 43.49 -10.64
N SER A 314 34.43 43.84 -10.94
CA SER A 314 33.26 43.27 -10.26
C SER A 314 32.26 42.75 -11.29
N THR A 315 31.75 41.57 -11.08
CA THR A 315 30.66 41.01 -11.87
C THR A 315 29.47 40.82 -10.96
N SER A 316 28.36 41.45 -11.30
CA SER A 316 27.10 41.28 -10.61
C SER A 316 26.07 40.68 -11.53
N VAL A 317 25.22 39.83 -10.94
CA VAL A 317 24.04 39.30 -11.58
C VAL A 317 22.82 39.84 -10.83
N ARG A 318 22.02 40.64 -11.52
CA ARG A 318 20.76 41.14 -11.00
C ARG A 318 19.64 40.27 -11.53
N PHE A 319 18.88 39.71 -10.63
CA PHE A 319 17.73 38.90 -10.92
C PHE A 319 16.46 39.71 -10.66
N GLU A 320 15.59 39.74 -11.65
CA GLU A 320 14.27 40.37 -11.59
C GLU A 320 13.23 39.31 -11.95
N SER A 321 12.23 39.15 -11.10
CA SER A 321 11.14 38.23 -11.37
C SER A 321 9.79 38.88 -11.09
N ASN A 322 8.80 38.48 -11.86
CA ASN A 322 7.41 38.75 -11.61
C ASN A 322 6.64 37.41 -11.72
N THR A 323 5.98 37.02 -10.66
CA THR A 323 5.16 35.81 -10.60
C THR A 323 3.89 36.09 -9.82
N SER A 324 2.78 35.47 -10.22
CA SER A 324 1.53 35.50 -9.47
C SER A 324 1.52 34.55 -8.25
N SER A 325 2.53 33.68 -8.14
CA SER A 325 2.66 32.76 -7.01
C SER A 325 3.16 33.48 -5.76
N LEU A 326 2.55 33.18 -4.61
CA LEU A 326 3.00 33.64 -3.29
C LEU A 326 4.09 32.70 -2.69
N SER A 327 4.44 31.64 -3.41
CA SER A 327 5.40 30.65 -2.95
C SER A 327 6.81 31.23 -2.88
N SER A 328 7.58 30.78 -1.91
CA SER A 328 9.00 31.10 -1.82
C SER A 328 9.83 30.21 -2.74
N TYR A 329 10.93 30.77 -3.22
CA TYR A 329 11.89 30.07 -4.05
C TYR A 329 13.30 30.63 -3.83
N LYS A 330 14.29 29.86 -4.24
CA LYS A 330 15.71 30.26 -4.23
C LYS A 330 16.24 30.19 -5.65
N ILE A 331 16.98 31.20 -6.06
CA ILE A 331 17.74 31.18 -7.33
C ILE A 331 19.21 31.00 -7.01
N SER A 332 19.85 30.05 -7.66
CA SER A 332 21.29 29.85 -7.55
C SER A 332 21.97 29.96 -8.91
N ILE A 333 23.22 30.42 -8.89
CA ILE A 333 24.08 30.44 -10.05
C ILE A 333 25.18 29.42 -9.83
N ARG A 334 25.38 28.56 -10.82
CA ARG A 334 26.37 27.48 -10.79
C ARG A 334 27.40 27.67 -11.88
N LYS A 335 28.63 27.34 -11.54
CA LYS A 335 29.78 27.25 -12.44
C LYS A 335 30.14 25.78 -12.57
N ASP A 336 30.03 25.22 -13.80
CA ASP A 336 30.33 23.82 -14.08
C ASP A 336 29.57 22.85 -13.10
N GLY A 337 28.32 23.19 -12.76
CA GLY A 337 27.45 22.45 -11.86
C GLY A 337 27.61 22.77 -10.36
N ILE A 338 28.62 23.55 -9.95
CA ILE A 338 28.88 23.91 -8.56
C ILE A 338 28.31 25.29 -8.23
N GLU A 339 27.52 25.41 -7.17
CA GLU A 339 26.91 26.68 -6.74
C GLU A 339 28.02 27.69 -6.36
N VAL A 340 27.98 28.85 -6.98
CA VAL A 340 28.90 29.98 -6.69
C VAL A 340 28.20 31.16 -6.06
N SER A 341 26.87 31.23 -6.20
CA SER A 341 26.05 32.27 -5.57
C SER A 341 24.59 31.87 -5.49
N ASN A 342 23.84 32.36 -4.51
CA ASN A 342 22.41 32.16 -4.40
C ASN A 342 21.66 33.35 -3.80
N SER A 343 20.32 33.36 -3.98
CA SER A 343 19.46 34.45 -3.47
C SER A 343 19.04 34.28 -2.01
N GLY A 344 19.30 33.12 -1.39
CA GLY A 344 18.46 32.72 -0.26
C GLY A 344 17.00 32.57 -0.66
N SER A 345 16.10 32.35 0.30
CA SER A 345 14.65 32.24 0.03
C SER A 345 14.07 33.62 -0.26
N ILE A 346 13.45 33.76 -1.45
CA ILE A 346 12.81 35.00 -1.92
C ILE A 346 11.38 34.71 -2.38
N THR A 347 10.56 35.76 -2.49
CA THR A 347 9.18 35.70 -3.00
C THR A 347 9.02 36.62 -4.21
N SER A 348 7.86 36.57 -4.85
CA SER A 348 7.52 37.39 -6.01
C SER A 348 7.84 38.89 -5.82
N GLY A 349 8.36 39.53 -6.87
CA GLY A 349 8.68 40.96 -6.88
C GLY A 349 9.93 41.33 -6.13
N THR A 350 10.67 40.38 -5.59
CA THR A 350 11.93 40.65 -4.91
C THR A 350 13.04 40.86 -5.91
N LEU A 351 13.73 42.01 -5.81
CA LEU A 351 14.94 42.26 -6.57
C LEU A 351 16.10 41.58 -5.83
N PHE A 352 16.78 40.68 -6.52
CA PHE A 352 17.97 40.03 -6.00
C PHE A 352 19.20 40.44 -6.80
N ILE A 353 20.25 40.85 -6.09
CA ILE A 353 21.53 41.20 -6.70
C ILE A 353 22.62 40.39 -6.01
N THR A 354 23.39 39.66 -6.77
CA THR A 354 24.55 38.93 -6.25
C THR A 354 25.80 39.32 -7.01
N SER A 355 26.93 39.22 -6.36
CA SER A 355 28.27 39.42 -6.98
C SER A 355 28.96 38.07 -7.11
N ILE A 356 29.44 37.76 -8.30
CA ILE A 356 30.25 36.56 -8.52
C ILE A 356 31.70 36.94 -8.25
N PRO A 357 32.41 36.28 -7.34
CA PRO A 357 33.79 36.54 -7.06
C PRO A 357 34.68 36.44 -8.30
N VAL A 358 35.64 37.35 -8.45
CA VAL A 358 36.56 37.37 -9.62
C VAL A 358 37.30 36.03 -9.77
N ALA A 359 37.64 35.38 -8.70
CA ALA A 359 38.28 34.07 -8.69
C ALA A 359 37.41 32.96 -9.31
N GLU A 360 36.07 33.12 -9.35
CA GLU A 360 35.12 32.20 -9.94
C GLU A 360 34.82 32.48 -11.41
N LEU A 361 35.38 33.60 -11.97
CA LEU A 361 35.18 33.94 -13.38
C LEU A 361 36.19 33.19 -14.26
N ASN A 362 35.69 32.45 -15.22
CA ASN A 362 36.50 31.71 -16.18
C ASN A 362 35.80 31.70 -17.55
N SER A 363 36.54 32.03 -18.62
CA SER A 363 36.03 32.10 -19.97
C SER A 363 35.67 30.75 -20.57
N THR A 364 36.16 29.66 -19.98
CA THR A 364 35.89 28.26 -20.45
C THR A 364 34.82 27.57 -19.64
N SER A 365 34.42 28.12 -18.49
CA SER A 365 33.40 27.54 -17.62
C SER A 365 31.98 27.86 -18.09
N GLN A 366 31.07 26.94 -17.85
CA GLN A 366 29.65 27.11 -18.12
C GLN A 366 28.95 27.61 -16.83
N TYR A 367 28.23 28.73 -16.97
CA TYR A 367 27.42 29.27 -15.87
C TYR A 367 25.95 29.04 -16.15
N THR A 368 25.25 28.49 -15.18
CA THR A 368 23.83 28.14 -15.30
C THR A 368 23.07 28.69 -14.09
N ALA A 369 21.81 29.02 -14.29
CA ALA A 369 20.91 29.40 -13.22
C ALA A 369 19.98 28.25 -12.86
N TYR A 370 19.74 28.07 -11.59
CA TYR A 370 18.83 27.06 -11.06
C TYR A 370 17.79 27.73 -10.17
N ILE A 371 16.59 27.18 -10.18
CA ILE A 371 15.54 27.48 -9.22
C ILE A 371 15.34 26.30 -8.28
N GLU A 372 15.19 26.59 -7.01
CA GLU A 372 14.80 25.64 -5.98
C GLU A 372 13.50 26.11 -5.36
N SER A 373 12.46 25.25 -5.35
CA SER A 373 11.17 25.54 -4.72
C SER A 373 10.43 24.26 -4.42
N ASP A 374 9.67 24.25 -3.33
CA ASP A 374 8.75 23.15 -2.98
C ASP A 374 7.39 23.29 -3.68
N SER A 375 7.21 24.34 -4.48
CA SER A 375 5.95 24.62 -5.18
C SER A 375 6.21 24.94 -6.65
N ASN A 376 5.18 24.69 -7.48
CA ASN A 376 5.22 25.12 -8.85
C ASN A 376 5.15 26.65 -8.94
N ILE A 377 5.96 27.23 -9.79
CA ILE A 377 6.03 28.67 -9.97
C ILE A 377 5.98 28.97 -11.47
N THR A 378 5.14 29.91 -11.85
CA THR A 378 5.14 30.46 -13.21
C THR A 378 5.59 31.91 -13.14
N PHE A 379 6.67 32.22 -13.85
CA PHE A 379 7.18 33.57 -13.96
C PHE A 379 6.58 34.24 -15.18
N GLN A 380 5.88 35.33 -14.98
CA GLN A 380 5.41 36.21 -16.06
C GLN A 380 6.63 36.91 -16.71
N LEU A 381 7.61 37.24 -15.91
CA LEU A 381 8.89 37.76 -16.33
C LEU A 381 10.00 37.17 -15.46
N LEU A 382 10.99 36.63 -16.10
CA LEU A 382 12.25 36.23 -15.49
C LEU A 382 13.40 36.89 -16.25
N ARG A 383 14.19 37.70 -15.56
CA ARG A 383 15.24 38.49 -16.19
C ARG A 383 16.52 38.43 -15.38
N PHE A 384 17.61 38.12 -16.06
CA PHE A 384 18.95 38.23 -15.53
C PHE A 384 19.68 39.37 -16.22
N VAL A 385 20.21 40.30 -15.44
CA VAL A 385 21.08 41.35 -15.94
C VAL A 385 22.47 41.09 -15.39
N VAL A 386 23.34 40.61 -16.25
CA VAL A 386 24.74 40.37 -15.91
C VAL A 386 25.53 41.66 -16.21
N SER A 387 26.13 42.23 -15.21
CA SER A 387 26.90 43.46 -15.35
C SER A 387 28.33 43.27 -14.85
N GLN A 388 29.29 43.65 -15.65
CA GLN A 388 30.71 43.65 -15.28
C GLN A 388 31.25 45.06 -15.33
N ILE A 389 31.83 45.48 -14.22
CA ILE A 389 32.54 46.76 -14.13
C ILE A 389 34.05 46.48 -14.24
N VAL A 390 34.67 47.10 -15.18
CA VAL A 390 36.09 46.90 -15.48
C VAL A 390 36.79 48.22 -15.50
N GLN A 391 37.85 48.37 -14.71
CA GLN A 391 38.72 49.52 -14.71
C GLN A 391 40.05 49.15 -15.37
N PRO A 392 40.26 49.54 -16.64
CA PRO A 392 41.44 49.14 -17.43
C PRO A 392 42.75 49.56 -16.82
N ASN A 393 42.80 50.75 -16.18
CA ASN A 393 43.93 51.29 -15.43
C ASN A 393 43.44 52.42 -14.50
N ILE A 394 44.32 52.93 -13.63
CA ILE A 394 43.99 53.97 -12.66
C ILE A 394 43.60 55.32 -13.33
N LEU A 395 43.99 55.55 -14.55
CA LEU A 395 43.76 56.81 -15.27
C LEU A 395 42.47 56.82 -16.13
N ASN A 396 41.88 55.64 -16.38
CA ASN A 396 40.67 55.53 -17.19
C ASN A 396 39.44 55.34 -16.31
N PRO A 397 38.29 55.93 -16.68
CA PRO A 397 37.04 55.68 -15.92
C PRO A 397 36.64 54.21 -16.03
N PRO A 398 35.91 53.66 -15.01
CA PRO A 398 35.36 52.32 -15.11
C PRO A 398 34.42 52.15 -16.32
N LEU A 399 34.60 51.06 -17.03
CA LEU A 399 33.71 50.65 -18.10
C LEU A 399 32.72 49.62 -17.58
N THR A 400 31.44 49.80 -17.89
CA THR A 400 30.40 48.85 -17.56
C THR A 400 29.94 48.09 -18.80
N PHE A 401 30.09 46.78 -18.75
CA PHE A 401 29.54 45.88 -19.74
C PHE A 401 28.29 45.20 -19.17
N THR A 402 27.22 45.17 -19.96
CA THR A 402 25.95 44.61 -19.49
C THR A 402 25.41 43.62 -20.54
N ARG A 403 24.90 42.51 -20.08
CA ARG A 403 24.18 41.54 -20.88
C ARG A 403 22.88 41.19 -20.19
N ILE A 404 21.79 41.18 -20.98
CA ILE A 404 20.45 40.93 -20.47
C ILE A 404 19.96 39.61 -21.04
N TYR A 405 19.48 38.75 -20.18
CA TYR A 405 18.78 37.51 -20.50
C TYR A 405 17.36 37.61 -19.98
N SER A 406 16.38 37.36 -20.80
CA SER A 406 14.98 37.42 -20.39
C SER A 406 14.21 36.24 -20.92
N SER A 407 13.30 35.73 -20.13
CA SER A 407 12.28 34.79 -20.51
C SER A 407 10.94 35.32 -20.03
N SER A 408 9.91 35.16 -20.82
CA SER A 408 8.53 35.44 -20.43
C SER A 408 7.75 34.14 -20.32
N ASN A 409 6.93 34.06 -19.27
CA ASN A 409 6.07 32.91 -19.03
C ASN A 409 6.80 31.56 -18.86
N LEU A 410 7.95 31.61 -18.19
CA LEU A 410 8.70 30.42 -17.82
C LEU A 410 8.01 29.75 -16.64
N GLY A 411 7.59 28.52 -16.83
CA GLY A 411 7.08 27.68 -15.74
C GLY A 411 8.19 26.84 -15.11
N TYR A 412 8.24 26.82 -13.80
CA TYR A 412 8.97 25.83 -13.03
C TYR A 412 7.98 24.83 -12.46
N ALA A 413 8.16 23.57 -12.78
CA ALA A 413 7.43 22.47 -12.17
C ALA A 413 8.37 21.67 -11.26
N ASN A 414 7.86 21.20 -10.14
CA ASN A 414 8.60 20.34 -9.24
C ASN A 414 8.76 18.95 -9.85
N GLU A 415 9.72 18.79 -10.75
CA GLU A 415 10.03 17.55 -11.46
C GLU A 415 11.24 16.86 -10.83
N PHE A 416 11.16 15.55 -10.60
CA PHE A 416 12.26 14.79 -10.00
C PHE A 416 12.15 13.29 -10.30
N ILE A 417 13.22 12.55 -10.01
CA ILE A 417 13.21 11.08 -10.09
C ILE A 417 12.29 10.53 -9.00
N PHE A 418 11.23 9.85 -9.44
CA PHE A 418 10.26 9.25 -8.52
C PHE A 418 10.75 7.91 -8.00
N ASN A 419 11.10 7.87 -6.73
CA ASN A 419 11.53 6.64 -6.08
C ASN A 419 10.37 6.07 -5.25
N ILE A 420 9.83 4.92 -5.65
CA ILE A 420 8.68 4.29 -5.00
C ILE A 420 8.93 4.04 -3.52
N THR A 421 10.13 3.59 -3.14
CA THR A 421 10.44 3.30 -1.72
C THR A 421 10.35 4.52 -0.82
N GLN A 422 10.57 5.71 -1.37
CA GLN A 422 10.47 6.97 -0.64
C GLN A 422 9.04 7.49 -0.55
N GLN A 423 8.19 7.14 -1.53
CA GLN A 423 6.81 7.61 -1.64
C GLN A 423 5.78 6.64 -1.05
N ILE A 424 6.18 5.40 -0.79
CA ILE A 424 5.26 4.40 -0.23
C ILE A 424 4.77 4.83 1.17
N PRO A 425 3.47 4.67 1.50
CA PRO A 425 2.92 5.04 2.81
C PRO A 425 3.67 4.38 3.96
N LYS A 426 3.77 5.12 5.08
CA LYS A 426 4.44 4.63 6.28
C LYS A 426 3.59 3.58 6.99
N MET A 427 3.84 2.32 6.70
CA MET A 427 3.17 1.16 7.27
C MET A 427 4.16 0.04 7.52
N LYS A 428 3.99 -0.74 8.59
CA LYS A 428 4.81 -1.94 8.83
C LYS A 428 4.44 -3.05 7.85
N VAL A 429 5.41 -3.88 7.46
CA VAL A 429 5.18 -5.05 6.59
C VAL A 429 4.19 -6.02 7.22
N ILE A 430 4.30 -6.25 8.54
CA ILE A 430 3.38 -7.13 9.25
C ILE A 430 1.94 -6.55 9.29
N ASP A 431 1.79 -5.24 9.43
CA ASP A 431 0.48 -4.59 9.43
C ASP A 431 -0.15 -4.65 8.04
N PHE A 432 0.65 -4.51 6.98
CA PHE A 432 0.19 -4.69 5.60
C PHE A 432 -0.36 -6.10 5.37
N LEU A 433 0.41 -7.15 5.72
CA LEU A 433 -0.06 -8.53 5.59
C LEU A 433 -1.31 -8.78 6.44
N THR A 434 -1.31 -8.33 7.70
CA THR A 434 -2.47 -8.46 8.60
C THR A 434 -3.71 -7.78 8.01
N SER A 435 -3.55 -6.63 7.35
CA SER A 435 -4.65 -5.92 6.69
C SER A 435 -5.27 -6.75 5.57
N ILE A 436 -4.43 -7.33 4.69
CA ILE A 436 -4.89 -8.21 3.62
C ILE A 436 -5.63 -9.43 4.19
N PHE A 437 -5.05 -10.04 5.22
CA PHE A 437 -5.67 -11.21 5.87
C PHE A 437 -7.01 -10.88 6.49
N LYS A 438 -7.15 -9.70 7.11
CA LYS A 438 -8.43 -9.23 7.65
C LYS A 438 -9.44 -8.83 6.58
N MET A 439 -9.00 -8.30 5.43
CA MET A 439 -9.93 -7.98 4.34
C MET A 439 -10.61 -9.25 3.79
N PHE A 440 -9.83 -10.29 3.57
CA PHE A 440 -10.26 -11.47 2.86
C PHE A 440 -10.44 -12.72 3.75
N ASN A 441 -10.44 -12.55 5.07
CA ASN A 441 -10.58 -13.65 6.04
C ASN A 441 -9.60 -14.81 5.74
N LEU A 442 -8.32 -14.46 5.55
CA LEU A 442 -7.30 -15.43 5.18
C LEU A 442 -6.72 -16.15 6.39
N VAL A 443 -6.24 -17.34 6.14
CA VAL A 443 -5.42 -18.13 7.06
C VAL A 443 -4.11 -18.51 6.38
N ALA A 444 -3.06 -18.65 7.18
CA ALA A 444 -1.74 -19.04 6.68
C ALA A 444 -1.15 -20.16 7.52
N TYR A 445 -0.52 -21.11 6.87
CA TYR A 445 0.26 -22.19 7.47
C TYR A 445 1.44 -22.55 6.57
N VAL A 446 2.42 -23.22 7.12
CA VAL A 446 3.63 -23.63 6.37
C VAL A 446 3.50 -25.08 5.96
N GLU A 447 3.69 -25.34 4.67
CA GLU A 447 3.77 -26.66 4.08
C GLU A 447 4.98 -26.71 3.15
N ASP A 448 5.87 -27.69 3.31
CA ASP A 448 7.08 -27.86 2.51
C ASP A 448 7.90 -26.56 2.31
N SER A 449 8.10 -25.79 3.37
CA SER A 449 8.80 -24.48 3.36
C SER A 449 8.07 -23.37 2.57
N THR A 450 6.85 -23.62 2.12
CA THR A 450 6.00 -22.64 1.45
C THR A 450 4.90 -22.19 2.40
N MET A 451 4.67 -20.89 2.47
CA MET A 451 3.55 -20.34 3.22
C MET A 451 2.28 -20.42 2.37
N VAL A 452 1.43 -21.37 2.70
CA VAL A 452 0.13 -21.55 2.05
C VAL A 452 -0.83 -20.53 2.64
N VAL A 453 -1.48 -19.74 1.76
CA VAL A 453 -2.45 -18.71 2.13
C VAL A 453 -3.74 -18.97 1.39
N LYS A 454 -4.83 -19.20 2.14
CA LYS A 454 -6.17 -19.50 1.62
C LYS A 454 -7.22 -18.68 2.35
N THR A 455 -8.41 -18.54 1.76
CA THR A 455 -9.57 -18.08 2.52
C THR A 455 -9.92 -19.10 3.59
N LEU A 456 -10.55 -18.69 4.67
CA LEU A 456 -10.95 -19.62 5.74
C LEU A 456 -11.94 -20.69 5.20
N ASP A 457 -12.82 -20.28 4.30
CA ASP A 457 -13.78 -21.21 3.68
C ASP A 457 -13.08 -22.25 2.80
N ASP A 458 -12.11 -21.82 1.96
CA ASP A 458 -11.31 -22.74 1.15
C ASP A 458 -10.46 -23.69 2.00
N PHE A 459 -9.90 -23.18 3.10
CA PHE A 459 -9.15 -24.00 4.03
C PHE A 459 -9.96 -25.15 4.57
N TYR A 460 -11.20 -24.90 4.98
CA TYR A 460 -12.10 -25.96 5.48
C TYR A 460 -12.72 -26.81 4.38
N THR A 461 -12.81 -26.32 3.15
CA THR A 461 -13.45 -27.02 2.03
C THR A 461 -12.47 -27.92 1.29
N THR A 462 -11.24 -27.49 1.10
CA THR A 462 -10.22 -28.23 0.30
C THR A 462 -9.92 -29.62 0.88
N GLN A 463 -10.05 -29.78 2.18
CA GLN A 463 -9.79 -31.04 2.90
C GLN A 463 -11.07 -31.83 3.21
N SER A 464 -12.24 -31.31 2.84
CA SER A 464 -13.51 -32.05 3.06
C SER A 464 -13.60 -33.39 2.28
N SER A 465 -12.68 -33.60 1.34
CA SER A 465 -12.51 -34.87 0.63
C SER A 465 -11.81 -35.96 1.46
N ASN A 466 -11.14 -35.60 2.56
CA ASN A 466 -10.54 -36.56 3.45
C ASN A 466 -11.61 -37.24 4.32
N ALA A 467 -11.48 -38.55 4.51
CA ALA A 467 -12.37 -39.23 5.45
C ALA A 467 -12.16 -38.66 6.88
N PRO A 468 -13.24 -38.23 7.55
CA PRO A 468 -13.13 -37.68 8.89
C PRO A 468 -12.61 -38.73 9.87
N TYR A 469 -11.87 -38.27 10.89
CA TYR A 469 -11.35 -39.16 11.94
C TYR A 469 -12.44 -39.42 12.99
N ASP A 470 -12.87 -40.66 13.16
CA ASP A 470 -13.74 -41.07 14.27
C ASP A 470 -12.87 -41.22 15.54
N ILE A 471 -13.00 -40.24 16.43
CA ILE A 471 -12.29 -40.22 17.71
C ILE A 471 -13.14 -40.64 18.90
N THR A 472 -14.37 -41.11 18.67
CA THR A 472 -15.36 -41.47 19.75
C THR A 472 -14.74 -42.30 20.84
N LYS A 473 -13.98 -43.33 20.51
CA LYS A 473 -13.38 -44.28 21.48
C LYS A 473 -12.18 -43.71 22.28
N TYR A 474 -11.67 -42.55 21.86
CA TYR A 474 -10.52 -41.91 22.51
C TYR A 474 -10.91 -40.76 23.43
N VAL A 475 -12.18 -40.33 23.39
CA VAL A 475 -12.71 -39.24 24.22
C VAL A 475 -12.83 -39.67 25.68
N ASP A 476 -12.33 -38.84 26.58
CA ASP A 476 -12.58 -39.01 28.04
C ASP A 476 -14.00 -38.50 28.36
N VAL A 477 -14.92 -39.41 28.52
CA VAL A 477 -16.33 -39.12 28.79
C VAL A 477 -16.58 -38.51 30.20
N LYS A 478 -15.56 -38.44 31.03
CA LYS A 478 -15.71 -37.93 32.43
C LYS A 478 -15.79 -36.42 32.52
N SER A 479 -15.26 -35.72 31.55
CA SER A 479 -15.28 -34.25 31.50
C SER A 479 -15.38 -33.73 30.10
N SER A 480 -16.43 -32.98 29.81
CA SER A 480 -16.60 -32.16 28.61
C SER A 480 -17.27 -30.86 29.01
N GLN A 481 -16.97 -29.81 28.27
CA GLN A 481 -17.57 -28.50 28.48
C GLN A 481 -18.21 -28.04 27.14
N ILE A 482 -19.35 -27.40 27.25
CA ILE A 482 -20.08 -26.89 26.11
C ILE A 482 -20.39 -25.43 26.37
N ASP A 483 -19.79 -24.55 25.59
CA ASP A 483 -19.93 -23.10 25.72
C ASP A 483 -20.62 -22.52 24.46
N SER A 484 -21.08 -21.28 24.59
CA SER A 484 -21.47 -20.49 23.42
C SER A 484 -20.27 -20.30 22.49
N ALA A 485 -20.46 -20.52 21.20
CA ALA A 485 -19.38 -20.43 20.22
C ALA A 485 -18.85 -18.98 20.10
N LEU A 486 -19.73 -17.99 20.12
CA LEU A 486 -19.35 -16.57 20.04
C LEU A 486 -19.94 -15.79 21.22
N PRO A 487 -19.11 -15.16 22.07
CA PRO A 487 -19.57 -14.44 23.25
C PRO A 487 -20.01 -12.99 22.96
N PHE A 488 -20.17 -12.59 21.70
CA PHE A 488 -20.47 -11.22 21.29
C PHE A 488 -21.92 -11.09 20.84
N ARG A 489 -22.52 -9.92 21.09
CA ARG A 489 -23.83 -9.55 20.56
C ARG A 489 -23.76 -9.24 19.07
N GLU A 490 -22.67 -8.65 18.65
CA GLU A 490 -22.52 -8.07 17.32
C GLU A 490 -21.05 -8.12 16.87
N VAL A 491 -20.83 -8.30 15.58
CA VAL A 491 -19.52 -8.20 14.94
C VAL A 491 -19.57 -7.10 13.89
N ASN A 492 -18.71 -6.08 14.05
CA ASN A 492 -18.63 -4.94 13.14
C ASN A 492 -17.36 -5.04 12.31
N PHE A 493 -17.53 -4.87 11.02
CA PHE A 493 -16.47 -4.90 10.02
C PHE A 493 -16.30 -3.50 9.43
N ALA A 494 -15.11 -2.93 9.55
CA ALA A 494 -14.83 -1.58 9.10
C ALA A 494 -13.38 -1.40 8.64
N TYR A 495 -13.16 -0.39 7.84
CA TYR A 495 -11.83 0.19 7.65
C TYR A 495 -11.48 1.11 8.81
N LYS A 496 -10.19 1.30 9.07
CA LYS A 496 -9.75 2.07 10.23
C LYS A 496 -10.02 3.58 10.12
N GLY A 497 -10.10 4.09 8.92
CA GLY A 497 -10.37 5.50 8.69
C GLY A 497 -11.03 5.70 7.33
N LEU A 498 -12.04 6.53 7.31
CA LEU A 498 -12.77 6.95 6.13
C LEU A 498 -13.01 8.43 6.28
N LYS A 499 -12.27 9.25 5.52
CA LYS A 499 -12.44 10.70 5.57
C LYS A 499 -12.28 11.31 4.19
N THR A 500 -13.17 10.88 3.27
CA THR A 500 -13.39 11.58 2.03
C THR A 500 -14.66 12.41 2.14
N PHE A 501 -14.74 13.48 1.38
CA PHE A 501 -15.91 14.37 1.39
C PHE A 501 -17.22 13.61 1.17
N LEU A 502 -17.25 12.66 0.25
CA LEU A 502 -18.47 11.90 -0.06
C LEU A 502 -18.82 10.87 1.01
N SER A 503 -17.85 10.23 1.65
CA SER A 503 -18.13 9.31 2.75
C SER A 503 -18.68 10.05 3.96
N ASP A 504 -18.09 11.17 4.35
CA ASP A 504 -18.61 12.04 5.41
C ASP A 504 -20.04 12.51 5.13
N ARG A 505 -20.33 12.84 3.87
CA ARG A 505 -21.69 13.25 3.46
C ARG A 505 -22.67 12.07 3.55
N HIS A 506 -22.23 10.86 3.15
CA HIS A 506 -23.03 9.65 3.28
C HIS A 506 -23.38 9.39 4.73
N ASP A 507 -22.38 9.38 5.62
CA ASP A 507 -22.53 9.11 7.04
C ASP A 507 -23.51 10.09 7.70
N LYS A 508 -23.41 11.38 7.36
CA LYS A 508 -24.31 12.41 7.84
C LYS A 508 -25.74 12.30 7.31
N LEU A 509 -25.92 11.84 6.07
CA LEU A 509 -27.24 11.73 5.45
C LEU A 509 -27.99 10.47 5.89
N PHE A 510 -27.30 9.36 6.03
CA PHE A 510 -27.88 8.05 6.32
C PHE A 510 -27.72 7.63 7.79
N ASN A 511 -26.91 8.36 8.57
CA ASN A 511 -26.54 8.02 9.93
C ASN A 511 -25.93 6.61 10.03
N GLU A 512 -25.15 6.25 9.03
CA GLU A 512 -24.49 4.95 8.86
C GLU A 512 -23.06 5.19 8.35
N GLU A 513 -22.07 4.51 8.91
CA GLU A 513 -20.68 4.61 8.44
C GLU A 513 -20.55 3.86 7.12
N TRP A 514 -20.24 4.58 6.03
CA TRP A 514 -20.14 4.00 4.69
C TRP A 514 -19.09 2.88 4.60
N GLY A 515 -19.45 1.79 3.95
CA GLY A 515 -18.54 0.68 3.68
C GLY A 515 -18.35 -0.28 4.85
N THR A 516 -19.09 -0.09 5.95
CA THR A 516 -19.08 -0.98 7.11
C THR A 516 -20.18 -2.03 7.03
N GLU A 517 -20.03 -3.10 7.79
CA GLU A 517 -21.05 -4.13 7.96
C GLU A 517 -21.20 -4.46 9.45
N GLU A 518 -22.45 -4.51 9.92
CA GLU A 518 -22.80 -4.88 11.29
C GLU A 518 -23.61 -6.17 11.27
N TYR A 519 -23.06 -7.24 11.80
CA TYR A 519 -23.71 -8.53 11.86
C TYR A 519 -24.10 -8.90 13.29
N ASN A 520 -25.40 -9.08 13.54
CA ASN A 520 -25.97 -9.41 14.83
C ASN A 520 -26.74 -10.74 14.85
N GLY A 521 -26.62 -11.58 13.81
CA GLY A 521 -27.30 -12.86 13.71
C GLY A 521 -28.82 -12.77 13.48
N GLU A 522 -29.32 -11.64 12.99
CA GLU A 522 -30.75 -11.38 12.76
C GLU A 522 -31.63 -11.39 14.05
N GLN A 523 -31.01 -11.39 15.21
CA GLN A 523 -31.70 -11.42 16.49
C GLN A 523 -31.46 -10.16 17.32
N SER A 524 -32.53 -9.42 17.55
CA SER A 524 -32.50 -8.16 18.31
C SER A 524 -32.41 -8.31 19.83
N ALA A 525 -32.36 -9.52 20.37
CA ALA A 525 -32.47 -9.80 21.81
C ALA A 525 -31.33 -10.66 22.38
N ILE A 526 -30.12 -10.59 21.83
CA ILE A 526 -28.97 -11.30 22.39
C ILE A 526 -28.56 -10.60 23.69
N LEU A 527 -28.55 -11.35 24.79
CA LEU A 527 -28.26 -10.84 26.15
C LEU A 527 -26.77 -10.64 26.44
N SER A 528 -25.87 -11.00 25.54
CA SER A 528 -24.43 -10.80 25.75
C SER A 528 -24.02 -9.35 25.49
N ASP A 529 -23.29 -8.76 26.43
CA ASP A 529 -22.73 -7.42 26.31
C ASP A 529 -21.38 -7.49 25.61
N GLY A 530 -21.34 -7.15 24.34
CA GLY A 530 -20.07 -7.01 23.64
C GLY A 530 -20.23 -6.84 22.15
N ILE A 531 -19.50 -5.88 21.60
CA ILE A 531 -19.32 -5.68 20.16
C ILE A 531 -17.88 -6.04 19.84
N PHE A 532 -17.69 -6.96 18.91
CA PHE A 532 -16.37 -7.27 18.40
C PHE A 532 -16.12 -6.50 17.12
N LYS A 533 -15.00 -5.75 17.05
CA LYS A 533 -14.67 -4.94 15.87
C LYS A 533 -13.51 -5.54 15.10
N ILE A 534 -13.74 -5.86 13.84
CA ILE A 534 -12.70 -6.20 12.88
C ILE A 534 -12.37 -4.93 12.10
N GLN A 535 -11.25 -4.31 12.44
CA GLN A 535 -10.78 -3.13 11.73
C GLN A 535 -9.60 -3.46 10.84
N VAL A 536 -9.72 -3.09 9.56
CA VAL A 536 -8.65 -3.18 8.57
C VAL A 536 -7.87 -1.86 8.58
N PRO A 537 -6.56 -1.86 8.82
CA PRO A 537 -5.75 -0.64 8.87
C PRO A 537 -5.40 -0.09 7.47
N PHE A 538 -6.38 -0.09 6.58
CA PHE A 538 -6.41 0.63 5.32
C PHE A 538 -7.54 1.65 5.33
N GLU A 539 -7.51 2.53 4.36
CA GLU A 539 -8.63 3.35 3.96
C GLU A 539 -9.08 2.98 2.56
N HIS A 540 -10.34 3.25 2.26
CA HIS A 540 -10.85 3.27 0.91
C HIS A 540 -11.63 4.57 0.69
N MET A 541 -11.88 4.92 -0.55
CA MET A 541 -12.38 6.22 -0.93
C MET A 541 -13.73 6.07 -1.63
N LYS A 542 -14.72 6.84 -1.25
CA LYS A 542 -15.94 6.96 -2.06
C LYS A 542 -15.65 7.87 -3.25
N PHE A 543 -15.63 7.29 -4.44
CA PHE A 543 -15.31 8.00 -5.67
C PHE A 543 -16.49 8.84 -6.16
N GLU A 544 -16.17 9.92 -6.87
CA GLU A 544 -17.13 10.87 -7.38
C GLU A 544 -17.28 10.73 -8.89
N ARG A 545 -18.48 10.98 -9.39
CA ARG A 545 -18.69 11.23 -10.81
C ARG A 545 -18.55 12.73 -11.06
N LEU A 546 -17.77 13.12 -12.07
CA LEU A 546 -17.68 14.50 -12.49
C LEU A 546 -19.08 14.93 -13.00
N LEU A 547 -19.68 15.89 -12.33
CA LEU A 547 -20.96 16.44 -12.70
C LEU A 547 -20.73 17.76 -13.46
N ASP A 548 -21.55 17.99 -14.46
CA ASP A 548 -21.78 19.32 -14.99
C ASP A 548 -22.68 20.07 -13.99
N VAL A 549 -22.18 21.17 -13.44
CA VAL A 549 -22.86 21.91 -12.38
C VAL A 549 -24.17 22.51 -12.87
N ASP A 550 -24.21 22.98 -14.12
CA ASP A 550 -25.38 23.58 -14.73
C ASP A 550 -26.31 22.56 -15.40
N ASN A 551 -25.75 21.49 -15.94
CA ASN A 551 -26.52 20.46 -16.63
C ASN A 551 -26.14 19.05 -16.10
N PRO A 552 -26.59 18.67 -14.89
CA PRO A 552 -26.19 17.42 -14.25
C PRO A 552 -26.78 16.16 -14.89
N SER A 553 -27.67 16.30 -15.88
CA SER A 553 -28.31 15.16 -16.57
C SER A 553 -28.18 15.28 -18.09
N PRO A 554 -27.57 14.29 -18.79
CA PRO A 554 -26.99 13.08 -18.21
C PRO A 554 -25.64 13.35 -17.51
N PRO A 555 -25.28 12.59 -16.46
CA PRO A 555 -24.00 12.74 -15.80
C PRO A 555 -22.85 12.39 -16.75
N THR A 556 -21.68 12.97 -16.53
CA THR A 556 -20.49 12.66 -17.32
C THR A 556 -20.03 11.20 -17.08
N ASN A 557 -19.25 10.65 -18.03
CA ASN A 557 -18.66 9.33 -17.89
C ASN A 557 -17.29 9.36 -17.18
N ILE A 558 -17.06 10.34 -16.32
CA ILE A 558 -15.79 10.53 -15.65
C ILE A 558 -15.96 10.27 -14.17
N GLN A 559 -15.26 9.26 -13.65
CA GLN A 559 -15.13 9.02 -12.22
C GLN A 559 -13.76 9.47 -11.75
N CYS A 560 -13.73 10.15 -10.62
CA CYS A 560 -12.52 10.67 -10.03
C CYS A 560 -12.55 10.50 -8.51
N GLY A 561 -11.39 10.67 -7.88
CA GLY A 561 -11.26 10.72 -6.44
C GLY A 561 -10.76 12.06 -5.95
N TYR A 562 -11.15 12.42 -4.73
CA TYR A 562 -10.73 13.66 -4.10
C TYR A 562 -10.37 13.40 -2.63
N CYS A 563 -9.11 13.68 -2.28
CA CYS A 563 -8.54 13.33 -0.98
C CYS A 563 -8.22 14.59 -0.17
N VAL A 564 -9.26 15.30 0.23
CA VAL A 564 -9.16 16.48 1.10
C VAL A 564 -10.29 16.45 2.12
N ASP A 565 -10.03 16.96 3.32
CA ASP A 565 -11.05 17.10 4.34
C ASP A 565 -12.06 18.23 4.03
N ASP A 566 -13.09 18.36 4.87
CA ASP A 566 -14.13 19.39 4.77
C ASP A 566 -13.60 20.83 4.76
N ASN A 567 -12.37 21.03 5.24
CA ASN A 567 -11.71 22.34 5.30
C ASN A 567 -10.76 22.58 4.11
N GLN A 568 -10.85 21.75 3.07
CA GLN A 568 -9.96 21.78 1.91
C GLN A 568 -8.47 21.62 2.27
N GLN A 569 -8.20 20.93 3.39
CA GLN A 569 -6.84 20.58 3.79
C GLN A 569 -6.53 19.17 3.31
N SER A 570 -5.35 18.98 2.75
CA SER A 570 -4.90 17.63 2.39
C SER A 570 -4.93 16.71 3.59
N TYR A 571 -5.56 15.57 3.42
CA TYR A 571 -5.72 14.59 4.47
C TYR A 571 -4.53 13.62 4.50
N ILE A 572 -4.09 13.28 5.71
CA ILE A 572 -3.13 12.19 5.94
C ILE A 572 -3.84 11.16 6.80
N GLY A 573 -4.12 10.01 6.19
CA GLY A 573 -4.74 8.89 6.86
C GLY A 573 -3.91 7.61 6.74
N MET A 574 -4.61 6.49 6.79
CA MET A 574 -4.04 5.18 6.50
C MET A 574 -3.81 5.03 4.98
N PRO A 575 -3.05 4.02 4.52
CA PRO A 575 -2.88 3.78 3.09
C PRO A 575 -4.23 3.53 2.41
N VAL A 576 -4.52 4.28 1.34
CA VAL A 576 -5.76 4.15 0.56
C VAL A 576 -5.63 3.01 -0.43
N VAL A 577 -6.61 2.11 -0.48
CA VAL A 577 -6.67 0.98 -1.39
C VAL A 577 -7.92 1.03 -2.28
N PHE A 578 -7.79 0.60 -3.53
CA PHE A 578 -8.85 0.63 -4.53
C PHE A 578 -8.52 -0.26 -5.73
N TYR A 579 -9.49 -0.46 -6.59
CA TYR A 579 -9.29 -1.04 -7.92
C TYR A 579 -9.12 0.04 -8.98
N MET A 580 -8.56 -0.33 -10.12
CA MET A 580 -8.52 0.51 -11.31
C MET A 580 -9.03 -0.24 -12.54
N ALA A 581 -9.69 0.50 -13.41
CA ALA A 581 -10.09 0.03 -14.73
C ALA A 581 -9.69 1.06 -15.77
N GLU A 582 -9.37 0.62 -16.97
CA GLU A 582 -9.15 1.51 -18.11
C GLU A 582 -10.51 1.98 -18.64
N GLN A 583 -10.68 3.28 -18.76
CA GLN A 583 -11.89 3.92 -19.26
C GLN A 583 -11.57 4.71 -20.53
N SER A 584 -12.21 4.31 -21.64
CA SER A 584 -12.24 5.10 -22.86
C SER A 584 -13.46 6.02 -22.84
N LEU A 585 -13.26 7.27 -23.21
CA LEU A 585 -14.35 8.25 -23.32
C LEU A 585 -15.07 8.11 -24.65
N ALA A 586 -16.34 8.50 -24.66
CA ALA A 586 -17.14 8.50 -25.89
C ALA A 586 -16.51 9.43 -26.94
N SER A 587 -16.73 9.13 -28.22
CA SER A 587 -16.25 9.99 -29.31
C SER A 587 -16.79 11.43 -29.13
N GLY A 588 -15.87 12.39 -29.16
CA GLY A 588 -16.18 13.80 -28.90
C GLY A 588 -16.14 14.23 -27.45
N SER A 589 -15.84 13.31 -26.51
CA SER A 589 -15.59 13.63 -25.10
C SER A 589 -14.11 13.49 -24.77
N GLU A 590 -13.59 14.40 -23.98
CA GLU A 590 -12.20 14.42 -23.52
C GLU A 590 -12.10 15.09 -22.15
N ILE A 591 -11.07 14.73 -21.38
CA ILE A 591 -10.67 15.46 -20.19
C ILE A 591 -9.48 16.34 -20.58
N SER A 592 -9.50 17.60 -20.22
CA SER A 592 -8.32 18.43 -20.40
C SER A 592 -7.25 18.10 -19.34
N PHE A 593 -6.04 17.87 -19.82
CA PHE A 593 -4.84 17.71 -19.00
C PHE A 593 -3.92 18.90 -19.23
N VAL A 594 -3.41 19.47 -18.15
CA VAL A 594 -2.59 20.69 -18.21
C VAL A 594 -1.14 20.34 -17.91
N ASP A 595 -0.28 20.63 -18.89
CA ASP A 595 1.15 20.70 -18.70
C ASP A 595 1.53 22.09 -18.15
N ILE A 596 1.98 22.14 -16.88
CA ILE A 596 2.33 23.40 -16.21
C ILE A 596 3.64 23.98 -16.75
N VAL A 597 4.45 23.18 -17.42
CA VAL A 597 5.76 23.58 -17.97
C VAL A 597 5.62 24.22 -19.36
N GLY A 598 4.44 24.11 -19.97
CA GLY A 598 4.16 24.69 -21.29
C GLY A 598 4.25 26.22 -21.28
N THR A 599 4.84 26.78 -22.34
CA THR A 599 4.94 28.23 -22.55
C THR A 599 3.55 28.87 -22.61
N VAL A 600 3.25 29.67 -21.61
CA VAL A 600 2.03 30.47 -21.57
C VAL A 600 2.31 31.81 -22.24
N GLY A 601 1.61 32.13 -23.31
CA GLY A 601 1.73 33.43 -23.97
C GLY A 601 1.19 34.59 -23.08
N GLY A 602 1.91 35.61 -23.00
CA GLY A 602 2.00 36.89 -22.31
C GLY A 602 0.81 37.68 -21.78
N ASN A 603 -0.38 37.11 -21.52
CA ASN A 603 -1.47 37.77 -20.80
C ASN A 603 -2.21 36.78 -19.90
N ASP A 604 -2.74 37.25 -18.76
CA ASP A 604 -3.52 36.45 -17.79
C ASP A 604 -4.74 35.69 -18.38
N ASN A 605 -5.09 35.99 -19.62
CA ASN A 605 -6.19 35.39 -20.37
C ASN A 605 -5.74 34.42 -21.48
N GLN A 606 -4.48 33.99 -21.53
CA GLN A 606 -4.04 33.09 -22.57
C GLN A 606 -4.05 31.62 -22.17
N ALA A 607 -4.35 30.79 -23.15
CA ALA A 607 -4.45 29.35 -23.04
C ALA A 607 -3.17 28.70 -22.48
N ILE A 608 -3.32 27.95 -21.40
CA ILE A 608 -2.34 26.95 -21.00
C ILE A 608 -2.37 25.86 -22.07
N ALA A 609 -1.21 25.36 -22.51
CA ALA A 609 -1.16 24.22 -23.40
C ALA A 609 -1.87 23.04 -22.71
N ARG A 610 -3.01 22.64 -23.26
CA ARG A 610 -3.76 21.49 -22.77
C ARG A 610 -3.64 20.35 -23.73
N LYS A 611 -3.60 19.15 -23.17
CA LYS A 611 -3.71 17.92 -23.93
C LYS A 611 -5.07 17.30 -23.71
N PRO A 612 -5.79 16.88 -24.75
CA PRO A 612 -7.02 16.13 -24.59
C PRO A 612 -6.71 14.69 -24.22
N LEU A 613 -7.31 14.20 -23.14
CA LEU A 613 -7.26 12.80 -22.78
C LEU A 613 -8.56 12.13 -23.20
N THR A 614 -8.47 11.10 -24.03
CA THR A 614 -9.62 10.32 -24.51
C THR A 614 -9.79 8.99 -23.74
N ASN A 615 -8.83 8.64 -22.92
CA ASN A 615 -8.82 7.48 -22.02
C ASN A 615 -8.05 7.82 -20.74
N TYR A 616 -8.36 7.12 -19.67
CA TYR A 616 -7.68 7.29 -18.40
C TYR A 616 -7.93 6.07 -17.50
N PHE A 617 -7.14 5.94 -16.43
CA PHE A 617 -7.37 4.93 -15.40
C PHE A 617 -8.40 5.43 -14.38
N LEU A 618 -9.56 4.78 -14.43
CA LEU A 618 -10.68 4.98 -13.54
C LEU A 618 -10.40 4.34 -12.17
N PRO A 619 -10.34 5.11 -11.07
CA PRO A 619 -10.32 4.54 -9.74
C PRO A 619 -11.73 4.06 -9.34
N THR A 620 -11.84 2.87 -8.74
CA THR A 620 -13.14 2.28 -8.36
C THR A 620 -13.01 1.39 -7.13
N ASN A 621 -14.09 1.22 -6.37
CA ASN A 621 -14.18 0.29 -5.25
C ASN A 621 -14.63 -1.12 -5.68
N SER A 622 -14.96 -1.31 -6.93
CA SER A 622 -15.50 -2.57 -7.42
C SER A 622 -14.75 -3.09 -8.65
N TYR A 623 -14.84 -4.38 -8.88
CA TYR A 623 -14.36 -5.02 -10.11
C TYR A 623 -15.39 -6.00 -10.63
N LEU A 624 -15.34 -6.25 -11.95
CA LEU A 624 -16.24 -7.17 -12.62
C LEU A 624 -15.56 -8.54 -12.81
N LYS A 625 -16.20 -9.62 -12.35
CA LYS A 625 -15.76 -10.99 -12.56
C LYS A 625 -16.97 -11.84 -12.93
N PHE A 626 -16.93 -12.54 -14.07
CA PHE A 626 -18.02 -13.39 -14.56
C PHE A 626 -19.40 -12.70 -14.56
N ASN A 627 -19.44 -11.43 -15.00
CA ASN A 627 -20.63 -10.57 -15.01
C ASN A 627 -21.23 -10.26 -13.62
N VAL A 628 -20.51 -10.54 -12.55
CA VAL A 628 -20.86 -10.16 -11.19
C VAL A 628 -19.90 -9.08 -10.71
N ARG A 629 -20.44 -8.06 -10.07
CA ARG A 629 -19.66 -6.94 -9.52
C ARG A 629 -19.36 -7.18 -8.04
N TYR A 630 -18.09 -7.17 -7.71
CA TYR A 630 -17.54 -7.38 -6.38
C TYR A 630 -17.07 -6.03 -5.82
N SER A 631 -17.37 -5.77 -4.56
CA SER A 631 -16.94 -4.55 -3.88
C SER A 631 -15.83 -4.80 -2.89
N ILE A 632 -14.97 -3.80 -2.69
CA ILE A 632 -14.00 -3.73 -1.60
C ILE A 632 -14.66 -3.35 -0.27
N ASN A 633 -15.91 -2.87 -0.26
CA ASN A 633 -16.67 -2.55 0.95
C ASN A 633 -17.05 -3.82 1.71
N PHE A 634 -17.21 -3.71 3.02
CA PHE A 634 -17.78 -4.81 3.80
C PHE A 634 -19.28 -4.97 3.56
N SER A 635 -20.01 -3.87 3.41
CA SER A 635 -21.42 -3.87 3.00
C SER A 635 -21.58 -3.85 1.46
N SER A 636 -22.78 -4.18 0.98
CA SER A 636 -23.12 -3.97 -0.44
C SER A 636 -23.19 -2.47 -0.75
N GLU A 637 -22.81 -2.09 -1.96
CA GLU A 637 -22.86 -0.69 -2.39
C GLU A 637 -23.36 -0.55 -3.83
N THR A 638 -23.83 0.65 -4.16
CA THR A 638 -24.06 1.05 -5.54
C THR A 638 -22.82 1.77 -6.05
N ASP A 639 -22.25 1.25 -7.15
CA ASP A 639 -21.11 1.88 -7.82
C ASP A 639 -21.54 3.22 -8.44
N GLU A 640 -20.91 4.28 -8.03
CA GLU A 640 -21.23 5.66 -8.47
C GLU A 640 -21.04 5.84 -9.98
N PHE A 641 -20.10 5.10 -10.59
CA PHE A 641 -19.85 5.20 -12.02
C PHE A 641 -20.87 4.47 -12.86
N SER A 642 -21.11 3.19 -12.58
CA SER A 642 -22.02 2.36 -13.35
C SER A 642 -23.47 2.46 -12.91
N LEU A 643 -23.72 3.00 -11.70
CA LEU A 643 -25.00 3.01 -11.00
C LEU A 643 -25.58 1.60 -10.78
N LEU A 644 -24.72 0.60 -10.82
CA LEU A 644 -25.07 -0.81 -10.59
C LEU A 644 -24.79 -1.18 -9.14
N ASN A 645 -25.67 -2.00 -8.57
CA ASN A 645 -25.43 -2.55 -7.26
C ASN A 645 -24.30 -3.58 -7.30
N SER A 646 -23.40 -3.50 -6.33
CA SER A 646 -22.33 -4.46 -6.07
C SER A 646 -22.71 -5.30 -4.84
N PRO A 647 -23.50 -6.38 -5.02
CA PRO A 647 -24.00 -7.16 -3.90
C PRO A 647 -22.92 -8.06 -3.29
N GLU A 648 -21.83 -8.29 -4.01
CA GLU A 648 -20.74 -9.15 -3.60
C GLU A 648 -19.74 -8.33 -2.78
N SER A 649 -20.05 -8.14 -1.49
CA SER A 649 -19.22 -7.41 -0.53
C SER A 649 -18.13 -8.31 0.08
N LEU A 650 -17.16 -7.73 0.78
CA LEU A 650 -16.15 -8.50 1.51
C LEU A 650 -16.78 -9.37 2.60
N PHE A 651 -17.78 -8.85 3.32
CA PHE A 651 -18.50 -9.65 4.32
C PHE A 651 -19.18 -10.85 3.68
N LYS A 652 -19.97 -10.63 2.64
CA LYS A 652 -20.71 -11.69 1.96
C LYS A 652 -19.80 -12.80 1.44
N ASN A 653 -18.67 -12.45 0.82
CA ASN A 653 -17.82 -13.43 0.15
C ASN A 653 -16.83 -14.14 1.07
N TYR A 654 -16.40 -13.50 2.17
CA TYR A 654 -15.28 -14.03 2.95
C TYR A 654 -15.63 -14.27 4.42
N TYR A 655 -16.73 -13.70 4.92
CA TYR A 655 -17.06 -13.78 6.33
C TYR A 655 -18.41 -14.41 6.61
N LYS A 656 -19.42 -14.20 5.76
CA LYS A 656 -20.82 -14.59 6.00
C LYS A 656 -20.95 -16.05 6.42
N ASN A 657 -20.36 -16.97 5.68
CA ASN A 657 -20.47 -18.42 5.96
C ASN A 657 -19.92 -18.77 7.35
N TYR A 658 -18.74 -18.27 7.66
CA TYR A 658 -18.10 -18.54 8.95
C TYR A 658 -18.88 -17.89 10.11
N ILE A 659 -19.17 -16.59 9.99
CA ILE A 659 -19.84 -15.82 11.04
C ILE A 659 -21.27 -16.35 11.27
N SER A 660 -22.06 -16.57 10.21
CA SER A 660 -23.41 -17.14 10.34
C SER A 660 -23.37 -18.54 10.97
N GLY A 661 -22.39 -19.36 10.63
CA GLY A 661 -22.19 -20.66 11.24
C GLY A 661 -21.90 -20.54 12.75
N VAL A 662 -21.03 -19.62 13.14
CA VAL A 662 -20.66 -19.42 14.56
C VAL A 662 -21.81 -18.81 15.36
N PHE A 663 -22.62 -17.90 14.77
CA PHE A 663 -23.79 -17.28 15.43
C PHE A 663 -25.03 -18.18 15.45
N ALA A 664 -25.04 -19.30 14.73
CA ALA A 664 -26.19 -20.20 14.71
C ALA A 664 -26.52 -20.68 16.13
N GLU A 665 -27.80 -20.63 16.51
CA GLU A 665 -28.28 -21.05 17.84
C GLU A 665 -27.85 -22.48 18.23
N SER A 666 -27.74 -23.35 17.23
CA SER A 666 -27.29 -24.74 17.39
C SER A 666 -25.80 -24.89 17.53
N ASN A 667 -25.02 -23.85 17.22
CA ASN A 667 -23.56 -23.95 17.31
C ASN A 667 -23.06 -23.80 18.74
N ARG A 668 -22.11 -24.62 19.07
CA ARG A 668 -21.49 -24.69 20.39
C ARG A 668 -19.98 -24.87 20.22
N LEU A 669 -19.25 -24.29 21.12
CA LEU A 669 -17.84 -24.61 21.32
C LEU A 669 -17.80 -25.77 22.33
N THR A 670 -17.44 -26.94 21.85
CA THR A 670 -17.35 -28.14 22.67
C THR A 670 -15.90 -28.40 23.01
N THR A 671 -15.54 -28.33 24.28
CA THR A 671 -14.21 -28.69 24.76
C THR A 671 -14.24 -30.11 25.32
N ILE A 672 -13.41 -30.98 24.79
CA ILE A 672 -13.27 -32.35 25.22
C ILE A 672 -11.83 -32.67 25.57
N ASN A 673 -11.67 -33.68 26.42
CA ASN A 673 -10.38 -34.31 26.64
C ASN A 673 -10.35 -35.66 25.87
N ALA A 674 -9.26 -35.96 25.23
CA ALA A 674 -9.08 -37.19 24.48
C ALA A 674 -7.66 -37.73 24.61
N TYR A 675 -7.49 -39.06 24.45
CA TYR A 675 -6.19 -39.71 24.37
C TYR A 675 -6.00 -40.19 22.92
N LEU A 676 -5.55 -39.25 22.03
CA LEU A 676 -5.41 -39.53 20.63
C LEU A 676 -4.24 -40.48 20.34
N PRO A 677 -4.41 -41.50 19.49
CA PRO A 677 -3.33 -42.37 19.09
C PRO A 677 -2.34 -41.62 18.20
N LEU A 678 -1.07 -42.05 18.21
CA LEU A 678 -0.01 -41.46 17.42
C LEU A 678 -0.36 -41.40 15.92
N SER A 679 -1.08 -42.39 15.42
CA SER A 679 -1.54 -42.43 14.03
C SER A 679 -2.46 -41.27 13.64
N ILE A 680 -3.20 -40.71 14.58
CA ILE A 680 -4.00 -39.50 14.37
C ILE A 680 -3.14 -38.26 14.59
N LEU A 681 -2.39 -38.20 15.70
CA LEU A 681 -1.54 -37.04 16.05
C LEU A 681 -0.51 -36.65 14.97
N LEU A 682 0.01 -37.64 14.24
CA LEU A 682 0.96 -37.40 13.15
C LEU A 682 0.33 -37.00 11.81
N LYS A 683 -0.98 -37.23 11.62
CA LYS A 683 -1.63 -37.11 10.32
C LYS A 683 -2.69 -36.02 10.25
N TYR A 684 -3.33 -35.68 11.38
CA TYR A 684 -4.39 -34.68 11.36
C TYR A 684 -3.86 -33.32 10.94
N THR A 685 -4.71 -32.60 10.27
CA THR A 685 -4.57 -31.17 10.02
C THR A 685 -5.76 -30.45 10.65
N LEU A 686 -5.62 -29.19 10.97
CA LEU A 686 -6.72 -28.41 11.56
C LEU A 686 -7.92 -28.21 10.61
N SER A 687 -7.76 -28.50 9.33
CA SER A 687 -8.84 -28.50 8.33
C SER A 687 -9.67 -29.79 8.33
N ASP A 688 -9.18 -30.86 8.95
CA ASP A 688 -9.92 -32.13 9.03
C ASP A 688 -11.15 -32.04 9.93
N ARG A 689 -11.97 -33.08 9.89
CA ARG A 689 -13.16 -33.23 10.72
C ARG A 689 -12.97 -34.35 11.72
N PHE A 690 -13.46 -34.11 12.93
CA PHE A 690 -13.57 -35.15 13.96
C PHE A 690 -15.02 -35.61 14.08
N ILE A 691 -15.23 -36.93 14.12
CA ILE A 691 -16.52 -37.54 14.46
C ILE A 691 -16.49 -38.00 15.92
N ILE A 692 -17.51 -37.61 16.67
CA ILE A 692 -17.75 -38.06 18.05
C ILE A 692 -19.20 -38.48 18.17
N SER A 693 -19.42 -39.74 18.50
CA SER A 693 -20.78 -40.31 18.65
C SER A 693 -21.68 -40.00 17.44
N GLY A 694 -21.12 -40.11 16.22
CA GLY A 694 -21.84 -39.92 14.96
C GLY A 694 -22.06 -38.44 14.56
N LYS A 695 -21.55 -37.47 15.30
CA LYS A 695 -21.61 -36.03 14.96
C LYS A 695 -20.28 -35.58 14.40
N SER A 696 -20.30 -34.75 13.36
CA SER A 696 -19.12 -34.14 12.75
C SER A 696 -18.81 -32.77 13.38
N TYR A 697 -17.53 -32.51 13.58
CA TYR A 697 -17.03 -31.26 14.17
C TYR A 697 -15.86 -30.73 13.38
N LYS A 698 -15.79 -29.40 13.26
CA LYS A 698 -14.59 -28.64 12.85
C LYS A 698 -13.65 -28.49 14.03
N ILE A 699 -12.37 -28.62 13.80
CA ILE A 699 -11.35 -28.40 14.81
C ILE A 699 -11.11 -26.90 14.96
N ASN A 700 -11.29 -26.36 16.18
CA ASN A 700 -10.92 -24.98 16.51
C ASN A 700 -9.48 -24.92 17.06
N SER A 701 -9.20 -25.75 18.06
CA SER A 701 -7.85 -25.90 18.60
C SER A 701 -7.63 -27.28 19.20
N ILE A 702 -6.37 -27.72 19.21
CA ILE A 702 -5.94 -28.93 19.90
C ILE A 702 -4.74 -28.57 20.76
N GLU A 703 -4.85 -28.80 22.05
CA GLU A 703 -3.73 -28.70 22.99
C GLU A 703 -3.37 -30.08 23.49
N THR A 704 -2.20 -30.59 23.14
CA THR A 704 -1.76 -31.94 23.52
C THR A 704 -0.60 -31.88 24.50
N ASP A 705 -0.77 -32.48 25.65
CA ASP A 705 0.28 -32.78 26.60
C ASP A 705 0.88 -34.17 26.30
N PHE A 706 2.07 -34.17 25.72
CA PHE A 706 2.75 -35.40 25.35
C PHE A 706 3.31 -36.18 26.52
N GLY A 707 3.47 -35.57 27.71
CA GLY A 707 3.86 -36.25 28.95
C GLY A 707 2.78 -37.21 29.40
N SER A 708 1.54 -36.72 29.49
CA SER A 708 0.36 -37.54 29.87
C SER A 708 -0.30 -38.24 28.69
N GLY A 709 -0.05 -37.79 27.44
CA GLY A 709 -0.73 -38.24 26.22
C GLY A 709 -2.17 -37.72 26.09
N LYS A 710 -2.56 -36.74 26.89
CA LYS A 710 -3.90 -36.15 26.93
C LYS A 710 -3.96 -34.94 25.98
N SER A 711 -5.00 -34.90 25.18
CA SER A 711 -5.31 -33.75 24.31
C SER A 711 -6.59 -33.08 24.84
N SER A 712 -6.53 -31.74 24.99
CA SER A 712 -7.70 -30.89 25.15
C SER A 712 -8.07 -30.34 23.78
N ILE A 713 -9.28 -30.59 23.33
CA ILE A 713 -9.71 -30.30 21.97
C ILE A 713 -10.94 -29.40 22.01
N GLU A 714 -10.82 -28.22 21.38
CA GLU A 714 -11.96 -27.34 21.16
C GLU A 714 -12.54 -27.59 19.77
N LEU A 715 -13.82 -27.83 19.72
CA LEU A 715 -14.55 -28.25 18.54
C LEU A 715 -15.75 -27.34 18.27
N LEU A 716 -15.96 -26.99 17.02
CA LEU A 716 -17.16 -26.32 16.53
C LEU A 716 -18.04 -27.32 15.82
N ASN A 717 -19.36 -27.22 16.01
CA ASN A 717 -20.30 -28.04 15.28
C ASN A 717 -20.11 -27.78 13.78
N ASP A 718 -20.00 -28.83 12.98
CA ASP A 718 -19.96 -28.73 11.53
C ASP A 718 -21.41 -28.64 10.99
N ILE A 719 -21.99 -27.46 11.16
CA ILE A 719 -23.34 -27.17 10.69
C ILE A 719 -23.24 -26.91 9.21
N ILE A 720 -23.81 -27.81 8.38
CA ILE A 720 -24.06 -27.52 7.00
C ILE A 720 -25.26 -26.55 7.00
N LEU A 721 -24.97 -25.25 6.86
CA LEU A 721 -26.02 -24.27 6.62
C LEU A 721 -26.73 -24.71 5.34
N PRO A 722 -28.09 -24.74 5.29
CA PRO A 722 -28.81 -24.97 4.05
C PRO A 722 -28.25 -23.94 3.04
N SER A 723 -27.77 -24.41 1.89
CA SER A 723 -27.47 -23.50 0.78
C SER A 723 -28.72 -22.63 0.60
N GLU A 724 -28.53 -21.29 0.59
CA GLU A 724 -29.65 -20.41 0.20
C GLU A 724 -30.24 -21.02 -1.07
N PRO A 725 -31.54 -21.30 -1.10
CA PRO A 725 -32.16 -21.81 -2.33
C PRO A 725 -31.78 -20.80 -3.41
N PRO A 726 -31.35 -21.26 -4.60
CA PRO A 726 -31.02 -20.35 -5.68
C PRO A 726 -32.15 -19.34 -5.76
N GLN A 727 -31.85 -18.06 -5.62
CA GLN A 727 -32.86 -17.02 -5.76
C GLN A 727 -33.46 -17.22 -7.11
N VAL A 728 -34.69 -17.75 -7.14
CA VAL A 728 -35.46 -17.88 -8.36
C VAL A 728 -35.79 -16.44 -8.75
N VAL A 729 -34.96 -15.89 -9.59
CA VAL A 729 -35.24 -14.59 -10.20
C VAL A 729 -36.44 -14.80 -11.10
N ASN A 730 -37.61 -14.59 -10.56
CA ASN A 730 -38.82 -14.57 -11.35
C ASN A 730 -38.81 -13.31 -12.20
N LEU A 731 -38.35 -13.45 -13.43
CA LEU A 731 -38.44 -12.36 -14.41
C LEU A 731 -39.92 -12.15 -14.75
N ILE A 732 -40.35 -10.91 -14.74
CA ILE A 732 -41.70 -10.55 -15.20
C ILE A 732 -41.69 -10.68 -16.71
N ALA A 733 -42.51 -11.62 -17.25
CA ALA A 733 -42.68 -11.80 -18.68
C ALA A 733 -43.98 -11.15 -19.16
N ALA A 734 -43.96 -10.64 -20.38
CA ALA A 734 -45.17 -10.26 -21.09
C ALA A 734 -46.03 -11.48 -21.47
N GLU A 735 -47.28 -11.27 -21.81
CA GLU A 735 -48.20 -12.35 -22.22
C GLU A 735 -47.68 -13.15 -23.43
N ASN A 736 -46.79 -12.62 -24.24
CA ASN A 736 -46.13 -13.29 -25.36
C ASN A 736 -44.92 -14.13 -24.95
N GLY A 737 -44.57 -14.16 -23.66
CA GLY A 737 -43.42 -14.90 -23.13
C GLY A 737 -42.06 -14.17 -23.16
N ASP A 738 -42.04 -12.95 -23.63
CA ASP A 738 -40.81 -12.14 -23.59
C ASP A 738 -40.61 -11.52 -22.22
N ASN A 739 -39.34 -11.44 -21.76
CA ASN A 739 -39.01 -10.79 -20.51
C ASN A 739 -39.20 -9.28 -20.64
N LEU A 740 -39.93 -8.70 -19.69
CA LEU A 740 -40.09 -7.25 -19.62
C LEU A 740 -38.81 -6.59 -19.09
N THR A 741 -38.41 -5.50 -19.73
CA THR A 741 -37.30 -4.67 -19.31
C THR A 741 -37.81 -3.29 -18.94
N ALA A 742 -37.15 -2.66 -17.96
CA ALA A 742 -37.36 -1.24 -17.67
C ALA A 742 -36.76 -0.37 -18.80
N GLU A 743 -37.12 0.89 -18.84
CA GLU A 743 -36.61 1.84 -19.86
C GLU A 743 -35.07 1.92 -19.93
N ASN A 744 -34.38 1.52 -18.86
CA ASN A 744 -32.92 1.45 -18.80
C ASN A 744 -32.33 0.13 -19.35
N GLY A 745 -33.14 -0.76 -19.87
CA GLY A 745 -32.74 -2.05 -20.44
C GLY A 745 -32.55 -3.19 -19.42
N ASN A 746 -32.82 -2.97 -18.13
CA ASN A 746 -32.73 -4.01 -17.10
C ASN A 746 -34.02 -4.84 -17.04
N PHE A 747 -33.89 -6.14 -16.77
CA PHE A 747 -35.05 -7.03 -16.57
C PHE A 747 -35.82 -6.63 -15.31
N LEU A 748 -37.13 -6.60 -15.40
CA LEU A 748 -37.99 -6.43 -14.25
C LEU A 748 -38.10 -7.75 -13.47
N GLN A 749 -38.04 -7.65 -12.14
CA GLN A 749 -38.07 -8.79 -11.22
C GLN A 749 -39.20 -8.60 -10.20
N THR A 750 -39.80 -9.67 -9.75
CA THR A 750 -40.67 -9.59 -8.56
C THR A 750 -39.80 -9.65 -7.31
N GLN A 751 -40.09 -8.79 -6.32
CA GLN A 751 -39.47 -8.83 -4.99
C GLN A 751 -39.83 -10.15 -4.27
#